data_aa73157850897f0644da5655e4ededba
#
_entry.id   aa73157850897f0644da5655e4ededba
#
_cell.length_a   1.000
_cell.length_b   1.000
_cell.length_c   1.000
_cell.angle_alpha   90.00
_cell.angle_beta   90.00
_cell.angle_gamma   90.00
#
_symmetry.space_group_name_H-M   'P 1'
#
loop_
_entity.id
_entity.type
_entity.pdbx_description
1 polymer ?
#
loop_
_entity_poly.entity_id
_entity_poly.type
_entity_poly.pdbx_seq_one_letter_code
_entity_poly.pdbx_strand_id
1 'polypeptide(L)'
;MSALGKEVADTLARRRAGGPLSLTVDEVDKILSGLGVPLRGAKAVPVPLRATRMHFSGTKWLKPDHPDAQGHPLVDVADLPAWIRPVVDELSPTAGSDGDGPAPDIDEQVGPKARVPFRFEWSPQPGVNGIGSGRNLRGKSTLLNVLMWSLTGRCPQFQNDVRSWIEHVEVDWAVGAEQLRVKFDAVNGVATGQVVRVTEVDSDIRSTVLGQFDGADFEGVMGSLMMTRLRLENIPVWTDTAARVHAWPAYSSSFVVRAKQLDPIVGNEQTIGVRMMQMFIGTDWAPVQAAAMTARRGMDKARSAANDKAQAAGDAVEASRSAAEKQVEDLRAKIEKLPAGTPDVQVMLNAATRASDLAREVHGLEAKLIAQTSLAGTARQQLKAVRAQVHTTYEDALAARFFHHMRPSVCPRCAAQVTPERQAAEPDKHECSVCTSELNLDALQADVIVAASVPDELVAGLVAGTSGGDGVGGDAEDGPLDEVEAAQAAVTAAEAAVAELTAEIAALTEQRDGAASRVDVGSELLSAASERRALELDLARAEGAVGALTRSSDPATVDPVDPVQLAVVDAAEQVLKKWVRSDQDPMLARISADIERLTQSFGAENLSGFTLTGAANMALRENGVKQKYSGLTDGEKLRVKIATAIALIRHGYVEGIGRHPGFLVLDSPSAEEMPEEDLATMVKALWDVAGEAEMQIFVATRNAAPLVDLLPKANRVVAEGNSYVW
;
A
#
# COMPACT_ATOMS: atom_id res chain seq x y z
N MET A 1 -3.20 -27.02 -15.41
CA MET A 1 -4.43 -26.31 -15.88
C MET A 1 -5.26 -25.89 -14.68
N SER A 2 -5.44 -24.58 -14.47
CA SER A 2 -6.25 -24.04 -13.39
C SER A 2 -7.74 -23.93 -13.79
N ALA A 3 -8.64 -23.97 -12.79
CA ALA A 3 -10.07 -23.71 -13.03
C ALA A 3 -10.28 -22.27 -13.54
N LEU A 4 -9.51 -21.32 -13.01
CA LEU A 4 -9.54 -19.93 -13.43
C LEU A 4 -9.10 -19.80 -14.90
N GLY A 5 -7.95 -20.38 -15.26
CA GLY A 5 -7.45 -20.32 -16.62
C GLY A 5 -8.40 -20.89 -17.65
N LYS A 6 -9.09 -21.99 -17.30
CA LYS A 6 -10.13 -22.58 -18.18
C LYS A 6 -11.30 -21.61 -18.44
N GLU A 7 -11.89 -21.04 -17.38
CA GLU A 7 -13.03 -20.13 -17.53
C GLU A 7 -12.65 -18.82 -18.20
N VAL A 8 -11.40 -18.35 -17.97
CA VAL A 8 -10.86 -17.17 -18.67
C VAL A 8 -10.66 -17.47 -20.16
N ALA A 9 -10.07 -18.61 -20.53
CA ALA A 9 -9.91 -19.02 -21.92
C ALA A 9 -11.27 -19.12 -22.62
N ASP A 10 -12.27 -19.75 -21.98
CA ASP A 10 -13.64 -19.84 -22.49
C ASP A 10 -14.30 -18.46 -22.65
N THR A 11 -14.02 -17.52 -21.75
CA THR A 11 -14.51 -16.14 -21.82
C THR A 11 -13.89 -15.38 -22.97
N LEU A 12 -12.58 -15.55 -23.20
CA LEU A 12 -11.84 -14.94 -24.30
C LEU A 12 -12.30 -15.46 -25.65
N ALA A 13 -12.56 -16.77 -25.75
CA ALA A 13 -13.09 -17.39 -26.98
C ALA A 13 -14.49 -16.85 -27.36
N ARG A 14 -15.27 -16.41 -26.39
CA ARG A 14 -16.62 -15.83 -26.59
C ARG A 14 -16.63 -14.30 -26.70
N ARG A 15 -15.47 -13.66 -26.64
CA ARG A 15 -15.35 -12.20 -26.63
C ARG A 15 -15.88 -11.60 -27.93
N ARG A 16 -16.76 -10.60 -27.81
CA ARG A 16 -17.35 -9.87 -28.96
C ARG A 16 -16.54 -8.63 -29.32
N ALA A 17 -16.04 -7.89 -28.36
CA ALA A 17 -15.25 -6.69 -28.57
C ALA A 17 -13.77 -7.05 -28.79
N GLY A 18 -13.19 -6.66 -29.89
CA GLY A 18 -11.81 -6.97 -30.26
C GLY A 18 -11.61 -8.34 -30.93
N GLY A 19 -12.69 -9.09 -31.20
CA GLY A 19 -12.67 -10.44 -31.76
C GLY A 19 -12.39 -11.54 -30.72
N PRO A 20 -12.72 -12.80 -31.05
CA PRO A 20 -12.42 -13.97 -30.21
C PRO A 20 -10.90 -14.17 -30.13
N LEU A 21 -10.38 -14.36 -28.93
CA LEU A 21 -8.99 -14.67 -28.66
C LEU A 21 -8.89 -16.16 -28.28
N SER A 22 -8.20 -16.96 -29.08
CA SER A 22 -8.03 -18.38 -28.81
C SER A 22 -6.68 -18.61 -28.12
N LEU A 23 -6.72 -18.67 -26.78
CA LEU A 23 -5.58 -19.01 -25.94
C LEU A 23 -5.82 -20.37 -25.27
N THR A 24 -4.78 -21.15 -25.13
CA THR A 24 -4.82 -22.37 -24.30
C THR A 24 -4.86 -22.00 -22.81
N VAL A 25 -5.32 -22.93 -22.00
CA VAL A 25 -5.37 -22.75 -20.55
C VAL A 25 -3.98 -22.48 -19.96
N ASP A 26 -2.95 -23.16 -20.49
CA ASP A 26 -1.58 -23.00 -20.01
C ASP A 26 -0.99 -21.62 -20.36
N GLU A 27 -1.30 -21.07 -21.53
CA GLU A 27 -0.91 -19.71 -21.89
C GLU A 27 -1.60 -18.69 -20.98
N VAL A 28 -2.88 -18.85 -20.71
CA VAL A 28 -3.61 -17.99 -19.77
C VAL A 28 -3.01 -18.09 -18.36
N ASP A 29 -2.74 -19.29 -17.87
CA ASP A 29 -2.13 -19.53 -16.58
C ASP A 29 -0.73 -18.88 -16.49
N LYS A 30 0.09 -18.99 -17.54
CA LYS A 30 1.41 -18.34 -17.62
C LYS A 30 1.30 -16.81 -17.56
N ILE A 31 0.39 -16.21 -18.31
CA ILE A 31 0.16 -14.76 -18.32
C ILE A 31 -0.30 -14.28 -16.95
N LEU A 32 -1.31 -14.92 -16.35
CA LEU A 32 -1.82 -14.53 -15.03
C LEU A 32 -0.75 -14.63 -13.95
N SER A 33 0.02 -15.73 -13.95
CA SER A 33 1.12 -15.92 -12.99
C SER A 33 2.23 -14.87 -13.18
N GLY A 34 2.60 -14.57 -14.43
CA GLY A 34 3.58 -13.52 -14.74
C GLY A 34 3.15 -12.12 -14.30
N LEU A 35 1.84 -11.89 -14.16
CA LEU A 35 1.27 -10.63 -13.65
C LEU A 35 0.99 -10.67 -12.13
N GLY A 36 1.46 -11.70 -11.42
CA GLY A 36 1.27 -11.85 -9.99
C GLY A 36 -0.17 -12.21 -9.58
N VAL A 37 -0.99 -12.75 -10.50
CA VAL A 37 -2.36 -13.18 -10.20
C VAL A 37 -2.33 -14.67 -9.83
N PRO A 38 -2.69 -15.05 -8.58
CA PRO A 38 -2.71 -16.45 -8.16
C PRO A 38 -3.74 -17.26 -8.97
N LEU A 39 -3.39 -18.48 -9.34
CA LEU A 39 -4.25 -19.36 -10.13
C LEU A 39 -5.26 -20.17 -9.31
N ARG A 40 -5.13 -20.12 -7.99
CA ARG A 40 -5.98 -20.87 -7.04
C ARG A 40 -6.52 -19.94 -5.97
N GLY A 41 -7.77 -20.12 -5.64
CA GLY A 41 -8.36 -19.53 -4.45
C GLY A 41 -7.73 -20.12 -3.19
N ALA A 42 -7.61 -19.31 -2.16
CA ALA A 42 -7.14 -19.76 -0.84
C ALA A 42 -8.30 -19.66 0.15
N LYS A 43 -8.71 -20.78 0.74
CA LYS A 43 -9.73 -20.78 1.77
C LYS A 43 -9.23 -19.96 2.97
N ALA A 44 -9.94 -18.87 3.24
CA ALA A 44 -9.66 -18.05 4.40
C ALA A 44 -10.28 -18.75 5.64
N VAL A 45 -9.45 -19.02 6.65
CA VAL A 45 -9.89 -19.59 7.93
C VAL A 45 -9.47 -18.63 9.03
N PRO A 46 -10.40 -18.20 9.91
CA PRO A 46 -10.05 -17.33 11.03
C PRO A 46 -9.02 -18.00 11.95
N VAL A 47 -8.04 -17.24 12.39
CA VAL A 47 -7.11 -17.65 13.44
C VAL A 47 -7.49 -16.88 14.69
N PRO A 48 -7.94 -17.54 15.77
CA PRO A 48 -8.34 -16.85 16.99
C PRO A 48 -7.20 -16.04 17.60
N LEU A 49 -7.51 -14.82 18.03
CA LEU A 49 -6.62 -13.94 18.77
C LEU A 49 -7.25 -13.61 20.11
N ARG A 50 -6.54 -13.88 21.21
CA ARG A 50 -7.01 -13.62 22.56
C ARG A 50 -5.88 -13.07 23.42
N ALA A 51 -6.17 -12.05 24.19
CA ALA A 51 -5.32 -11.64 25.32
C ALA A 51 -5.57 -12.58 26.50
N THR A 52 -4.55 -13.23 27.01
CA THR A 52 -4.68 -14.20 28.11
C THR A 52 -4.18 -13.64 29.45
N ARG A 53 -3.26 -12.70 29.40
CA ARG A 53 -2.74 -11.99 30.56
C ARG A 53 -2.30 -10.59 30.16
N MET A 54 -2.57 -9.62 30.99
CA MET A 54 -2.06 -8.27 30.88
C MET A 54 -1.46 -7.85 32.21
N HIS A 55 -0.22 -7.41 32.16
CA HIS A 55 0.49 -6.82 33.28
C HIS A 55 1.12 -5.52 32.84
N PHE A 56 0.97 -4.48 33.60
CA PHE A 56 1.76 -3.26 33.44
C PHE A 56 1.99 -2.57 34.75
N SER A 57 3.09 -1.85 34.87
CA SER A 57 3.50 -1.18 36.08
C SER A 57 4.27 0.10 35.76
N GLY A 58 4.44 0.92 36.76
CA GLY A 58 5.17 2.17 36.66
C GLY A 58 4.92 3.08 37.84
N THR A 59 5.02 4.37 37.62
CA THR A 59 4.91 5.39 38.66
C THR A 59 3.93 6.48 38.27
N LYS A 60 2.86 6.66 39.06
CA LYS A 60 1.97 7.82 38.94
C LYS A 60 2.61 9.02 39.62
N TRP A 61 2.77 10.09 38.87
CA TRP A 61 3.27 11.37 39.37
C TRP A 61 2.10 12.29 39.67
N LEU A 62 1.58 12.26 40.89
CA LEU A 62 0.35 12.92 41.29
C LEU A 62 0.65 14.24 42.02
N LYS A 63 -0.31 15.18 41.97
CA LYS A 63 -0.25 16.37 42.82
C LYS A 63 -0.37 15.97 44.26
N PRO A 64 0.24 16.71 45.22
CA PRO A 64 0.22 16.37 46.67
C PRO A 64 -1.18 16.29 47.28
N ASP A 65 -2.13 17.05 46.73
CA ASP A 65 -3.53 17.10 47.15
C ASP A 65 -4.38 15.94 46.60
N HIS A 66 -3.83 15.11 45.70
CA HIS A 66 -4.56 13.96 45.18
C HIS A 66 -4.77 12.90 46.25
N PRO A 67 -5.98 12.31 46.36
CA PRO A 67 -6.25 11.29 47.40
C PRO A 67 -5.25 10.13 47.40
N ASP A 68 -4.85 9.66 46.24
CA ASP A 68 -3.90 8.54 46.08
C ASP A 68 -2.45 8.94 46.37
N ALA A 69 -2.17 10.24 46.57
CA ALA A 69 -0.84 10.75 46.92
C ALA A 69 -0.54 10.66 48.40
N GLN A 70 -1.58 10.45 49.25
CA GLN A 70 -1.43 10.42 50.71
C GLN A 70 -0.54 9.27 51.16
N GLY A 71 0.47 9.58 51.98
CA GLY A 71 1.42 8.59 52.48
C GLY A 71 2.56 8.24 51.51
N HIS A 72 2.61 8.82 50.34
CA HIS A 72 3.69 8.63 49.37
C HIS A 72 4.73 9.77 49.45
N PRO A 73 6.02 9.47 49.16
CA PRO A 73 7.08 10.49 49.19
C PRO A 73 6.87 11.56 48.12
N LEU A 74 7.03 12.81 48.49
CA LEU A 74 7.05 13.95 47.58
C LEU A 74 8.45 14.08 46.97
N VAL A 75 8.51 14.30 45.68
CA VAL A 75 9.73 14.55 44.91
C VAL A 75 9.69 15.98 44.41
N ASP A 76 10.75 16.73 44.69
CA ASP A 76 10.88 18.12 44.27
C ASP A 76 11.03 18.21 42.75
N VAL A 77 10.62 19.35 42.19
CA VAL A 77 10.66 19.59 40.71
C VAL A 77 12.04 19.34 40.13
N ALA A 78 13.11 19.67 40.88
CA ALA A 78 14.49 19.48 40.43
C ALA A 78 14.88 18.00 40.25
N ASP A 79 14.26 17.12 41.03
CA ASP A 79 14.56 15.67 41.02
C ASP A 79 13.56 14.85 40.18
N LEU A 80 12.56 15.51 39.60
CA LEU A 80 11.63 14.83 38.70
C LEU A 80 12.35 14.37 37.41
N PRO A 81 12.02 13.20 36.86
CA PRO A 81 12.52 12.76 35.56
C PRO A 81 12.30 13.82 34.48
N ALA A 82 13.22 13.94 33.56
CA ALA A 82 13.18 14.97 32.49
C ALA A 82 11.88 14.96 31.67
N TRP A 83 11.28 13.78 31.48
CA TRP A 83 10.01 13.63 30.74
C TRP A 83 8.77 14.01 31.55
N ILE A 84 8.89 14.24 32.86
CA ILE A 84 7.82 14.75 33.72
C ILE A 84 7.87 16.26 33.81
N ARG A 85 9.04 16.87 33.57
CA ARG A 85 9.20 18.32 33.56
C ARG A 85 8.56 18.85 32.27
N PRO A 86 7.76 19.91 32.29
CA PRO A 86 7.28 20.54 31.08
C PRO A 86 8.47 21.03 30.26
N VAL A 87 8.51 20.71 28.98
CA VAL A 87 9.50 21.26 28.05
C VAL A 87 9.11 22.70 27.79
N VAL A 88 9.88 23.63 28.37
CA VAL A 88 9.62 25.09 28.31
C VAL A 88 9.65 25.61 26.85
N ASP A 89 10.31 24.90 25.94
CA ASP A 89 10.46 25.30 24.54
C ASP A 89 9.22 25.04 23.65
N GLU A 90 8.24 24.24 24.10
CA GLU A 90 6.99 24.02 23.33
C GLU A 90 5.90 25.06 23.62
N LEU A 91 6.11 25.98 24.54
CA LEU A 91 5.19 27.07 24.88
C LEU A 91 5.52 28.39 24.19
N SER A 92 6.08 28.38 22.99
CA SER A 92 6.10 29.58 22.15
C SER A 92 4.66 29.90 21.73
N PRO A 93 4.11 31.05 22.09
CA PRO A 93 2.75 31.41 21.71
C PRO A 93 2.68 31.56 20.19
N THR A 94 1.94 30.68 19.53
CA THR A 94 1.44 30.96 18.20
C THR A 94 0.61 32.24 18.28
N ALA A 95 1.10 33.29 17.67
CA ALA A 95 0.42 34.57 17.53
C ALA A 95 -0.98 34.37 16.93
N GLY A 96 -2.02 34.72 17.68
CA GLY A 96 -3.37 34.87 17.15
C GLY A 96 -4.50 34.29 18.00
N SER A 97 -4.70 34.80 19.22
CA SER A 97 -6.04 34.95 19.79
C SER A 97 -6.00 36.06 20.83
N ASP A 98 -6.70 37.15 20.49
CA ASP A 98 -6.98 38.25 21.41
C ASP A 98 -7.84 37.72 22.59
N GLY A 99 -7.21 37.42 23.68
CA GLY A 99 -7.82 37.06 24.94
C GLY A 99 -7.02 37.70 26.06
N ASP A 100 -7.53 38.84 26.55
CA ASP A 100 -6.99 39.68 27.62
C ASP A 100 -7.20 38.98 28.98
N GLY A 101 -6.46 37.91 29.23
CA GLY A 101 -6.37 37.23 30.53
C GLY A 101 -4.89 37.04 30.90
N PRO A 102 -4.52 37.25 32.18
CA PRO A 102 -3.13 37.03 32.61
C PRO A 102 -2.75 35.59 32.31
N ALA A 103 -1.59 35.40 31.65
CA ALA A 103 -1.01 34.08 31.44
C ALA A 103 -0.92 33.33 32.76
N PRO A 104 -1.36 32.05 32.84
CA PRO A 104 -1.25 31.29 34.08
C PRO A 104 0.23 31.17 34.47
N ASP A 105 0.51 31.43 35.73
CA ASP A 105 1.85 31.40 36.31
C ASP A 105 2.45 30.02 36.05
N ILE A 106 3.52 29.93 35.31
CA ILE A 106 4.17 28.66 34.86
C ILE A 106 4.64 27.86 36.10
N ASP A 107 4.97 28.52 37.20
CA ASP A 107 5.37 27.90 38.48
C ASP A 107 4.23 27.16 39.18
N GLU A 108 2.99 27.49 38.96
CA GLU A 108 1.85 26.83 39.60
C GLU A 108 1.54 25.43 39.03
N GLN A 109 2.03 25.11 37.82
CA GLN A 109 1.82 23.80 37.20
C GLN A 109 2.92 22.77 37.51
N VAL A 110 4.05 23.17 38.03
CA VAL A 110 5.25 22.34 38.26
C VAL A 110 5.63 22.24 39.74
N GLY A 111 4.67 22.10 40.61
CA GLY A 111 4.92 21.81 42.02
C GLY A 111 5.47 20.39 42.27
N PRO A 112 5.95 20.09 43.50
CA PRO A 112 6.40 18.76 43.86
C PRO A 112 5.33 17.71 43.56
N LYS A 113 5.76 16.50 43.15
CA LYS A 113 4.85 15.40 42.80
C LYS A 113 5.02 14.25 43.82
N ALA A 114 3.92 13.62 44.17
CA ALA A 114 3.95 12.38 44.92
C ALA A 114 4.30 11.22 43.96
N ARG A 115 5.28 10.43 44.39
CA ARG A 115 5.71 9.23 43.64
C ARG A 115 4.88 8.03 44.12
N VAL A 116 3.87 7.64 43.34
CA VAL A 116 2.95 6.55 43.67
C VAL A 116 3.23 5.37 42.71
N PRO A 117 3.97 4.35 43.16
CA PRO A 117 4.19 3.16 42.33
C PRO A 117 2.87 2.40 42.17
N PHE A 118 2.64 1.85 40.98
CA PHE A 118 1.49 1.00 40.71
C PHE A 118 1.88 -0.27 40.00
N ARG A 119 1.06 -1.29 40.17
CA ARG A 119 1.13 -2.55 39.44
C ARG A 119 -0.27 -3.03 39.15
N PHE A 120 -0.55 -3.31 37.89
CA PHE A 120 -1.82 -3.88 37.45
C PHE A 120 -1.59 -5.23 36.84
N GLU A 121 -2.44 -6.20 37.19
CA GLU A 121 -2.42 -7.52 36.56
C GLU A 121 -3.85 -8.02 36.37
N TRP A 122 -4.14 -8.53 35.21
CA TRP A 122 -5.43 -9.08 34.86
C TRP A 122 -5.27 -10.21 33.84
N SER A 123 -6.07 -11.28 34.01
CA SER A 123 -6.16 -12.39 33.10
C SER A 123 -7.53 -12.38 32.43
N PRO A 124 -7.68 -11.68 31.29
CA PRO A 124 -8.93 -11.65 30.55
C PRO A 124 -9.37 -13.04 30.13
N GLN A 125 -10.66 -13.30 30.17
CA GLN A 125 -11.25 -14.58 29.83
C GLN A 125 -11.80 -14.58 28.41
N PRO A 126 -12.04 -15.75 27.80
CA PRO A 126 -12.86 -15.82 26.60
C PRO A 126 -14.25 -15.20 26.81
N GLY A 127 -14.88 -14.72 25.75
CA GLY A 127 -16.16 -14.04 25.86
C GLY A 127 -16.05 -12.54 26.10
N VAL A 128 -16.99 -11.94 26.78
CA VAL A 128 -17.01 -10.51 27.06
C VAL A 128 -16.20 -10.18 28.31
N ASN A 129 -15.33 -9.20 28.23
CA ASN A 129 -14.52 -8.67 29.31
C ASN A 129 -14.88 -7.20 29.56
N GLY A 130 -15.44 -6.92 30.73
CA GLY A 130 -15.93 -5.60 31.11
C GLY A 130 -14.92 -4.76 31.89
N ILE A 131 -14.79 -3.49 31.51
CA ILE A 131 -13.97 -2.50 32.22
C ILE A 131 -14.89 -1.36 32.64
N GLY A 132 -15.17 -1.23 33.92
CA GLY A 132 -16.13 -0.29 34.45
C GLY A 132 -15.57 0.72 35.43
N SER A 133 -16.09 1.95 35.43
CA SER A 133 -15.88 2.89 36.53
C SER A 133 -17.03 3.89 36.57
N GLY A 134 -17.50 4.25 37.78
CA GLY A 134 -18.58 5.22 37.94
C GLY A 134 -18.26 6.64 37.45
N ARG A 135 -17.02 6.94 37.10
CA ARG A 135 -16.56 8.28 36.67
C ARG A 135 -15.68 8.23 35.43
N ASN A 136 -15.62 9.36 34.71
CA ASN A 136 -14.69 9.56 33.62
C ASN A 136 -13.26 9.73 34.12
N LEU A 137 -12.26 9.57 33.26
CA LEU A 137 -10.83 9.76 33.58
C LEU A 137 -10.31 8.82 34.67
N ARG A 138 -10.83 7.60 34.75
CA ARG A 138 -10.41 6.57 35.75
C ARG A 138 -9.63 5.42 35.15
N GLY A 139 -9.00 5.62 33.97
CA GLY A 139 -8.08 4.67 33.38
C GLY A 139 -8.70 3.56 32.55
N LYS A 140 -10.03 3.58 32.28
CA LYS A 140 -10.68 2.56 31.41
C LYS A 140 -10.05 2.45 30.04
N SER A 141 -10.00 3.57 29.34
CA SER A 141 -9.40 3.61 27.99
C SER A 141 -7.89 3.37 28.05
N THR A 142 -7.24 3.62 29.18
CA THR A 142 -5.82 3.29 29.38
C THR A 142 -5.58 1.79 29.27
N LEU A 143 -6.41 0.96 29.91
CA LEU A 143 -6.31 -0.50 29.81
C LEU A 143 -6.44 -0.96 28.36
N LEU A 144 -7.47 -0.46 27.65
CA LEU A 144 -7.66 -0.78 26.25
C LEU A 144 -6.48 -0.30 25.38
N ASN A 145 -5.97 0.87 25.67
CA ASN A 145 -4.84 1.45 24.94
C ASN A 145 -3.54 0.66 25.19
N VAL A 146 -3.24 0.22 26.41
CA VAL A 146 -2.10 -0.65 26.70
C VAL A 146 -2.23 -1.99 25.95
N LEU A 147 -3.42 -2.58 25.97
CA LEU A 147 -3.71 -3.80 25.22
C LEU A 147 -3.44 -3.61 23.73
N MET A 148 -4.00 -2.54 23.13
CA MET A 148 -3.80 -2.23 21.72
C MET A 148 -2.36 -1.84 21.40
N TRP A 149 -1.64 -1.19 22.30
CA TRP A 149 -0.23 -0.88 22.12
C TRP A 149 0.61 -2.15 21.96
N SER A 150 0.43 -3.11 22.85
CA SER A 150 1.13 -4.40 22.78
C SER A 150 0.77 -5.18 21.50
N LEU A 151 -0.44 -5.01 20.97
CA LEU A 151 -0.91 -5.70 19.76
C LEU A 151 -0.43 -5.02 18.48
N THR A 152 -0.46 -3.69 18.45
CA THR A 152 -0.18 -2.93 17.21
C THR A 152 1.28 -2.50 17.09
N GLY A 153 2.01 -2.46 18.21
CA GLY A 153 3.33 -1.85 18.27
C GLY A 153 3.33 -0.32 18.21
N ARG A 154 2.15 0.29 18.14
CA ARG A 154 1.98 1.75 18.05
C ARG A 154 1.53 2.30 19.38
N CYS A 155 2.29 3.26 19.93
CA CYS A 155 1.88 3.98 21.12
C CYS A 155 0.58 4.76 20.85
N PRO A 156 -0.52 4.48 21.56
CA PRO A 156 -1.78 5.19 21.37
C PRO A 156 -1.70 6.61 21.94
N GLN A 157 -2.74 7.40 21.66
CA GLN A 157 -2.86 8.73 22.27
C GLN A 157 -3.26 8.58 23.75
N PHE A 158 -2.28 8.45 24.62
CA PHE A 158 -2.47 8.62 26.04
C PHE A 158 -2.54 10.11 26.40
N GLN A 159 -3.15 10.42 27.56
CA GLN A 159 -2.91 11.71 28.20
C GLN A 159 -1.42 11.80 28.55
N ASN A 160 -0.85 13.01 28.47
CA ASN A 160 0.60 13.19 28.62
C ASN A 160 1.14 12.64 29.97
N ASP A 161 0.41 12.85 31.04
CA ASP A 161 0.72 12.31 32.36
C ASP A 161 0.64 10.78 32.40
N VAL A 162 -0.43 10.18 31.90
CA VAL A 162 -0.60 8.71 31.83
C VAL A 162 0.50 8.07 30.98
N ARG A 163 0.87 8.71 29.88
CA ARG A 163 1.93 8.23 29.00
C ARG A 163 3.29 8.14 29.71
N SER A 164 3.54 9.09 30.60
CA SER A 164 4.79 9.13 31.37
C SER A 164 4.78 8.20 32.60
N TRP A 165 3.61 7.72 33.05
CA TRP A 165 3.50 6.84 34.20
C TRP A 165 3.76 5.37 33.91
N ILE A 166 3.52 4.94 32.68
CA ILE A 166 3.68 3.53 32.27
C ILE A 166 5.14 3.28 31.94
N GLU A 167 5.79 2.43 32.74
CA GLU A 167 7.23 2.13 32.63
C GLU A 167 7.47 0.71 32.08
N HIS A 168 6.61 -0.25 32.43
CA HIS A 168 6.75 -1.65 32.02
C HIS A 168 5.41 -2.21 31.60
N VAL A 169 5.41 -2.95 30.48
CA VAL A 169 4.22 -3.61 29.91
C VAL A 169 4.58 -5.05 29.51
N GLU A 170 3.73 -6.00 29.93
CA GLU A 170 3.79 -7.39 29.52
C GLU A 170 2.38 -7.89 29.22
N VAL A 171 2.15 -8.33 27.97
CA VAL A 171 0.86 -8.89 27.56
C VAL A 171 1.07 -10.22 26.88
N ASP A 172 0.31 -11.22 27.33
CA ASP A 172 0.30 -12.55 26.73
C ASP A 172 -0.86 -12.68 25.76
N TRP A 173 -0.55 -13.10 24.54
CA TRP A 173 -1.49 -13.29 23.45
C TRP A 173 -1.53 -14.75 23.03
N ALA A 174 -2.71 -15.34 22.98
CA ALA A 174 -2.94 -16.59 22.27
C ALA A 174 -3.30 -16.28 20.81
N VAL A 175 -2.50 -16.77 19.86
CA VAL A 175 -2.72 -16.61 18.42
C VAL A 175 -2.83 -18.01 17.81
N GLY A 176 -4.05 -18.46 17.56
CA GLY A 176 -4.29 -19.87 17.25
C GLY A 176 -3.80 -20.78 18.38
N ALA A 177 -2.88 -21.68 18.07
CA ALA A 177 -2.25 -22.58 19.05
C ALA A 177 -0.98 -22.01 19.69
N GLU A 178 -0.47 -20.87 19.22
CA GLU A 178 0.75 -20.26 19.75
C GLU A 178 0.45 -19.31 20.92
N GLN A 179 1.35 -19.32 21.92
CA GLN A 179 1.35 -18.32 22.99
C GLN A 179 2.49 -17.35 22.76
N LEU A 180 2.15 -16.08 22.63
CA LEU A 180 3.10 -14.98 22.45
C LEU A 180 3.10 -14.09 23.68
N ARG A 181 4.26 -13.70 24.14
CA ARG A 181 4.44 -12.69 25.18
C ARG A 181 5.12 -11.47 24.58
N VAL A 182 4.44 -10.34 24.62
CA VAL A 182 4.97 -9.03 24.24
C VAL A 182 5.36 -8.34 25.54
N LYS A 183 6.65 -8.07 25.71
CA LYS A 183 7.16 -7.36 26.88
C LYS A 183 8.08 -6.22 26.48
N PHE A 184 7.88 -5.07 27.10
CA PHE A 184 8.68 -3.89 26.85
C PHE A 184 8.70 -2.94 28.04
N ASP A 185 9.79 -2.19 28.12
CA ASP A 185 9.91 -1.02 28.95
C ASP A 185 9.57 0.22 28.11
N ALA A 186 8.93 1.20 28.73
CA ALA A 186 8.50 2.41 28.06
C ALA A 186 9.02 3.65 28.76
N VAL A 187 9.59 4.56 28.00
CA VAL A 187 9.99 5.89 28.47
C VAL A 187 9.22 6.91 27.64
N ASN A 188 8.30 7.61 28.28
CA ASN A 188 7.42 8.59 27.65
C ASN A 188 6.77 8.10 26.33
N GLY A 189 6.30 6.85 26.34
CA GLY A 189 5.63 6.23 25.19
C GLY A 189 6.56 5.65 24.12
N VAL A 190 7.87 5.73 24.29
CA VAL A 190 8.85 5.02 23.45
C VAL A 190 9.09 3.65 24.08
N ALA A 191 8.77 2.59 23.36
CA ALA A 191 8.83 1.22 23.84
C ALA A 191 10.12 0.54 23.36
N THR A 192 10.84 -0.12 24.28
CA THR A 192 12.00 -0.97 23.96
C THR A 192 11.77 -2.34 24.55
N GLY A 193 11.86 -3.40 23.75
CA GLY A 193 11.52 -4.72 24.24
C GLY A 193 11.60 -5.84 23.22
N GLN A 194 10.82 -6.88 23.46
CA GLN A 194 10.81 -8.07 22.60
C GLN A 194 9.47 -8.80 22.61
N VAL A 195 9.27 -9.57 21.57
CA VAL A 195 8.19 -10.56 21.47
C VAL A 195 8.81 -11.95 21.57
N VAL A 196 8.28 -12.76 22.48
CA VAL A 196 8.74 -14.13 22.66
C VAL A 196 7.58 -15.11 22.45
N ARG A 197 7.87 -16.26 21.85
CA ARG A 197 6.95 -17.41 21.89
C ARG A 197 7.17 -18.15 23.18
N VAL A 198 6.08 -18.42 23.88
CA VAL A 198 6.08 -19.18 25.12
C VAL A 198 5.57 -20.60 24.80
N THR A 199 6.34 -21.61 25.14
CA THR A 199 5.96 -23.02 25.00
C THR A 199 6.15 -23.73 26.33
N GLU A 200 5.17 -24.49 26.75
CA GLU A 200 5.26 -25.36 27.92
C GLU A 200 5.64 -26.77 27.44
N VAL A 201 6.79 -27.26 27.91
CA VAL A 201 7.29 -28.59 27.59
C VAL A 201 7.66 -29.25 28.92
N ASP A 202 7.00 -30.35 29.28
CA ASP A 202 7.25 -31.12 30.51
C ASP A 202 7.19 -30.24 31.79
N SER A 203 6.27 -29.30 31.88
CA SER A 203 6.11 -28.30 32.95
C SER A 203 7.22 -27.23 33.01
N ASP A 204 8.14 -27.23 32.07
CA ASP A 204 9.13 -26.17 31.90
C ASP A 204 8.65 -25.13 30.88
N ILE A 205 8.71 -23.86 31.27
CA ILE A 205 8.36 -22.73 30.37
C ILE A 205 9.59 -22.35 29.56
N ARG A 206 9.57 -22.65 28.27
CA ARG A 206 10.60 -22.21 27.33
C ARG A 206 10.13 -20.99 26.55
N SER A 207 11.02 -20.03 26.39
CA SER A 207 10.75 -18.82 25.60
C SER A 207 11.73 -18.74 24.43
N THR A 208 11.18 -18.44 23.23
CA THR A 208 11.97 -18.20 22.02
C THR A 208 11.71 -16.77 21.56
N VAL A 209 12.75 -15.97 21.41
CA VAL A 209 12.64 -14.61 20.90
C VAL A 209 12.26 -14.66 19.42
N LEU A 210 11.17 -13.97 19.09
CA LEU A 210 10.65 -13.86 17.71
C LEU A 210 10.99 -12.51 17.07
N GLY A 211 11.16 -11.47 17.89
CA GLY A 211 11.55 -10.14 17.43
C GLY A 211 11.94 -9.26 18.61
N GLN A 212 12.87 -8.38 18.38
CA GLN A 212 13.27 -7.32 19.29
C GLN A 212 12.98 -5.99 18.62
N PHE A 213 12.71 -4.97 19.39
CA PHE A 213 12.36 -3.65 18.88
C PHE A 213 12.86 -2.55 19.82
N ASP A 214 13.14 -1.41 19.20
CA ASP A 214 13.48 -0.16 19.88
C ASP A 214 12.71 0.98 19.20
N GLY A 215 11.78 1.58 19.93
CA GLY A 215 10.98 2.72 19.50
C GLY A 215 10.21 2.50 18.19
N ALA A 216 10.77 3.00 17.09
CA ALA A 216 10.11 3.04 15.80
C ALA A 216 9.88 1.66 15.16
N ASP A 217 10.68 0.66 15.51
CA ASP A 217 10.62 -0.66 14.89
C ASP A 217 9.48 -1.53 15.44
N PHE A 218 8.89 -1.16 16.58
CA PHE A 218 7.89 -1.98 17.25
C PHE A 218 6.67 -2.28 16.37
N GLU A 219 6.13 -1.27 15.68
CA GLU A 219 5.01 -1.45 14.76
C GLU A 219 5.35 -2.42 13.62
N GLY A 220 6.57 -2.32 13.09
CA GLY A 220 7.07 -3.21 12.04
C GLY A 220 7.19 -4.67 12.49
N VAL A 221 7.76 -4.87 13.68
CA VAL A 221 7.90 -6.22 14.28
C VAL A 221 6.54 -6.84 14.53
N MET A 222 5.62 -6.12 15.19
CA MET A 222 4.26 -6.62 15.45
C MET A 222 3.50 -6.87 14.16
N GLY A 223 3.62 -5.95 13.19
CA GLY A 223 2.99 -6.08 11.88
C GLY A 223 3.42 -7.35 11.17
N SER A 224 4.72 -7.59 11.06
CA SER A 224 5.26 -8.80 10.42
C SER A 224 4.79 -10.08 11.12
N LEU A 225 4.87 -10.10 12.46
CA LEU A 225 4.47 -11.26 13.26
C LEU A 225 2.96 -11.56 13.14
N MET A 226 2.12 -10.54 13.27
CA MET A 226 0.65 -10.71 13.26
C MET A 226 0.12 -11.00 11.86
N MET A 227 0.63 -10.33 10.81
CA MET A 227 0.25 -10.61 9.42
C MET A 227 0.47 -12.09 9.07
N THR A 228 1.64 -12.61 9.45
CA THR A 228 1.99 -14.01 9.18
C THR A 228 1.11 -14.98 9.96
N ARG A 229 0.94 -14.77 11.27
CA ARG A 229 0.21 -15.70 12.14
C ARG A 229 -1.28 -15.69 11.94
N LEU A 230 -1.85 -14.51 11.70
CA LEU A 230 -3.27 -14.37 11.38
C LEU A 230 -3.57 -14.64 9.90
N ARG A 231 -2.55 -14.99 9.11
CA ARG A 231 -2.64 -15.29 7.67
C ARG A 231 -3.29 -14.16 6.88
N LEU A 232 -2.92 -12.93 7.25
CA LEU A 232 -3.41 -11.74 6.59
C LEU A 232 -2.51 -11.41 5.39
N GLU A 233 -3.11 -10.96 4.32
CA GLU A 233 -2.42 -10.54 3.11
C GLU A 233 -2.34 -9.02 3.05
N ASN A 234 -1.29 -8.52 2.43
CA ASN A 234 -1.19 -7.11 2.13
C ASN A 234 -2.33 -6.66 1.22
N ILE A 235 -2.89 -5.49 1.49
CA ILE A 235 -3.98 -4.89 0.70
C ILE A 235 -3.38 -3.86 -0.25
N PRO A 236 -3.10 -4.21 -1.51
CA PRO A 236 -2.64 -3.23 -2.49
C PRO A 236 -3.80 -2.33 -2.89
N VAL A 237 -3.59 -1.03 -2.81
CA VAL A 237 -4.55 0.00 -3.22
C VAL A 237 -3.85 0.99 -4.14
N TRP A 238 -4.44 1.24 -5.29
CA TRP A 238 -3.99 2.30 -6.17
C TRP A 238 -4.69 3.62 -5.80
N THR A 239 -3.90 4.61 -5.44
CA THR A 239 -4.35 6.00 -5.36
C THR A 239 -4.07 6.70 -6.70
N ASP A 240 -4.58 7.89 -6.90
CA ASP A 240 -4.37 8.65 -8.15
C ASP A 240 -2.90 8.89 -8.46
N THR A 241 -2.03 8.87 -7.45
CA THR A 241 -0.61 9.20 -7.57
C THR A 241 0.33 8.02 -7.42
N ALA A 242 -0.02 6.96 -6.67
CA ALA A 242 0.87 5.84 -6.39
C ALA A 242 0.14 4.57 -5.96
N ALA A 243 0.79 3.43 -6.13
CA ALA A 243 0.40 2.19 -5.46
C ALA A 243 0.76 2.30 -3.97
N ARG A 244 -0.21 2.03 -3.09
CA ARG A 244 -0.01 1.93 -1.64
C ARG A 244 -0.37 0.53 -1.18
N VAL A 245 0.34 0.08 -0.17
CA VAL A 245 0.09 -1.22 0.45
C VAL A 245 -0.36 -0.97 1.88
N HIS A 246 -1.57 -1.43 2.21
CA HIS A 246 -2.05 -1.44 3.58
C HIS A 246 -1.77 -2.80 4.20
N ALA A 247 -1.23 -2.79 5.40
CA ALA A 247 -0.83 -3.97 6.15
C ALA A 247 -1.48 -3.96 7.55
N TRP A 248 -0.76 -4.36 8.57
CA TRP A 248 -1.23 -4.52 9.94
C TRP A 248 -1.99 -3.31 10.53
N PRO A 249 -1.55 -2.05 10.35
CA PRO A 249 -2.30 -0.91 10.90
C PRO A 249 -3.74 -0.80 10.38
N ALA A 250 -3.98 -1.15 9.12
CA ALA A 250 -5.34 -1.16 8.57
C ALA A 250 -6.20 -2.27 9.18
N TYR A 251 -5.65 -3.47 9.32
CA TYR A 251 -6.35 -4.60 9.92
C TYR A 251 -6.68 -4.37 11.39
N SER A 252 -5.71 -3.93 12.18
CA SER A 252 -5.88 -3.69 13.62
C SER A 252 -6.87 -2.56 13.94
N SER A 253 -7.06 -1.61 13.04
CA SER A 253 -8.06 -0.55 13.20
C SER A 253 -9.50 -1.08 13.23
N SER A 254 -9.77 -2.23 12.58
CA SER A 254 -11.10 -2.87 12.58
C SER A 254 -11.43 -3.57 13.91
N PHE A 255 -10.45 -3.77 14.78
CA PHE A 255 -10.66 -4.39 16.08
C PHE A 255 -11.21 -3.42 17.13
N VAL A 256 -11.27 -2.13 16.83
CA VAL A 256 -11.67 -1.12 17.80
C VAL A 256 -12.88 -0.33 17.32
N VAL A 257 -13.93 -0.32 18.11
CA VAL A 257 -15.11 0.53 17.93
C VAL A 257 -15.11 1.59 19.02
N ARG A 258 -15.01 2.86 18.63
CA ARG A 258 -15.05 4.02 19.54
C ARG A 258 -16.29 4.85 19.26
N ALA A 259 -16.92 5.35 20.31
CA ALA A 259 -18.11 6.19 20.22
C ALA A 259 -17.88 7.48 19.40
N LYS A 260 -16.67 8.05 19.46
CA LYS A 260 -16.31 9.26 18.71
C LYS A 260 -15.84 9.01 17.27
N GLN A 261 -15.78 7.76 16.83
CA GLN A 261 -15.36 7.36 15.48
C GLN A 261 -16.47 6.49 14.88
N LEU A 262 -17.54 7.14 14.44
CA LEU A 262 -18.77 6.48 13.97
C LEU A 262 -18.78 6.22 12.46
N ASP A 263 -17.65 6.40 11.77
CA ASP A 263 -17.54 5.96 10.39
C ASP A 263 -17.84 4.48 10.28
N PRO A 264 -18.52 4.03 9.21
CA PRO A 264 -18.88 2.63 9.07
C PRO A 264 -17.63 1.74 9.12
N ILE A 265 -17.72 0.59 9.78
CA ILE A 265 -16.63 -0.42 9.78
C ILE A 265 -16.34 -0.89 8.35
N VAL A 266 -17.38 -1.04 7.56
CA VAL A 266 -17.34 -1.36 6.14
C VAL A 266 -17.64 -0.05 5.45
N GLY A 267 -16.59 0.65 5.13
CA GLY A 267 -16.75 2.05 4.92
C GLY A 267 -17.08 2.49 3.55
N ASN A 268 -17.51 3.69 3.57
CA ASN A 268 -17.89 4.56 2.50
C ASN A 268 -16.69 5.04 1.67
N GLU A 269 -15.47 4.76 2.09
CA GLU A 269 -14.31 5.31 1.43
C GLU A 269 -13.65 4.28 0.51
N GLN A 270 -14.06 4.41 -0.74
CA GLN A 270 -13.30 3.96 -1.88
C GLN A 270 -12.89 2.46 -1.80
N THR A 271 -11.71 2.08 -1.99
CA THR A 271 -11.30 0.68 -2.13
C THR A 271 -11.01 -0.04 -0.82
N ILE A 272 -10.73 0.69 0.28
CA ILE A 272 -10.34 0.08 1.56
C ILE A 272 -11.50 -0.68 2.21
N GLY A 273 -12.71 -0.11 2.23
CA GLY A 273 -13.88 -0.75 2.83
C GLY A 273 -14.20 -2.11 2.21
N VAL A 274 -14.17 -2.18 0.87
CA VAL A 274 -14.36 -3.46 0.15
C VAL A 274 -13.29 -4.49 0.51
N ARG A 275 -12.03 -4.05 0.67
CA ARG A 275 -10.91 -4.92 1.04
C ARG A 275 -10.99 -5.37 2.50
N MET A 276 -11.37 -4.46 3.39
CA MET A 276 -11.59 -4.80 4.80
C MET A 276 -12.75 -5.79 4.95
N MET A 277 -13.80 -5.67 4.14
CA MET A 277 -14.89 -6.65 4.12
C MET A 277 -14.40 -8.07 3.79
N GLN A 278 -13.39 -8.21 2.93
CA GLN A 278 -12.77 -9.49 2.62
C GLN A 278 -12.08 -10.15 3.84
N MET A 279 -11.67 -9.36 4.85
CA MET A 279 -11.18 -9.89 6.12
C MET A 279 -12.30 -10.60 6.89
N PHE A 280 -13.51 -10.05 6.86
CA PHE A 280 -14.65 -10.59 7.59
C PHE A 280 -15.32 -11.76 6.86
N ILE A 281 -15.52 -11.60 5.55
CA ILE A 281 -16.23 -12.56 4.69
C ILE A 281 -15.40 -12.89 3.45
N GLY A 282 -14.13 -13.25 3.65
CA GLY A 282 -13.23 -13.60 2.56
C GLY A 282 -13.66 -14.91 1.88
N THR A 283 -14.15 -14.82 0.65
CA THR A 283 -14.31 -16.00 -0.20
C THR A 283 -12.98 -16.45 -0.77
N ASP A 284 -12.88 -17.70 -1.19
CA ASP A 284 -11.62 -18.29 -1.71
C ASP A 284 -11.00 -17.46 -2.85
N TRP A 285 -11.84 -16.83 -3.66
CA TRP A 285 -11.42 -16.08 -4.85
C TRP A 285 -11.24 -14.57 -4.62
N ALA A 286 -11.59 -14.05 -3.46
CA ALA A 286 -11.48 -12.62 -3.19
C ALA A 286 -10.04 -12.07 -3.28
N PRO A 287 -9.01 -12.75 -2.75
CA PRO A 287 -7.61 -12.32 -2.91
C PRO A 287 -7.15 -12.35 -4.37
N VAL A 288 -7.57 -13.38 -5.12
CA VAL A 288 -7.23 -13.52 -6.54
C VAL A 288 -7.87 -12.41 -7.37
N GLN A 289 -9.14 -12.08 -7.09
CA GLN A 289 -9.81 -10.94 -7.70
C GLN A 289 -9.07 -9.63 -7.40
N ALA A 290 -8.63 -9.48 -6.17
CA ALA A 290 -7.86 -8.31 -5.77
C ALA A 290 -6.55 -8.17 -6.56
N ALA A 291 -5.83 -9.27 -6.76
CA ALA A 291 -4.60 -9.29 -7.55
C ALA A 291 -4.87 -8.96 -9.02
N ALA A 292 -5.90 -9.55 -9.62
CA ALA A 292 -6.29 -9.28 -11.00
C ALA A 292 -6.67 -7.80 -11.22
N MET A 293 -7.49 -7.22 -10.32
CA MET A 293 -7.82 -5.80 -10.36
C MET A 293 -6.59 -4.89 -10.23
N THR A 294 -5.62 -5.29 -9.41
CA THR A 294 -4.38 -4.53 -9.21
C THR A 294 -3.52 -4.57 -10.47
N ALA A 295 -3.35 -5.75 -11.07
CA ALA A 295 -2.62 -5.92 -12.33
C ALA A 295 -3.25 -5.09 -13.45
N ARG A 296 -4.58 -5.16 -13.60
CA ARG A 296 -5.31 -4.36 -14.59
C ARG A 296 -5.10 -2.86 -14.43
N ARG A 297 -5.28 -2.34 -13.20
CA ARG A 297 -5.09 -0.90 -12.93
C ARG A 297 -3.66 -0.45 -13.19
N GLY A 298 -2.68 -1.31 -12.93
CA GLY A 298 -1.29 -1.06 -13.26
C GLY A 298 -1.10 -0.87 -14.77
N MET A 299 -1.71 -1.74 -15.59
CA MET A 299 -1.69 -1.64 -17.04
C MET A 299 -2.41 -0.39 -17.56
N ASP A 300 -3.62 -0.10 -17.06
CA ASP A 300 -4.38 1.10 -17.45
C ASP A 300 -3.56 2.38 -17.17
N LYS A 301 -2.87 2.43 -16.04
CA LYS A 301 -2.04 3.57 -15.66
C LYS A 301 -0.77 3.69 -16.51
N ALA A 302 -0.12 2.56 -16.84
CA ALA A 302 1.01 2.56 -17.75
C ALA A 302 0.61 3.10 -19.15
N ARG A 303 -0.55 2.67 -19.63
CA ARG A 303 -1.11 3.14 -20.89
C ARG A 303 -1.47 4.62 -20.86
N SER A 304 -2.13 5.09 -19.80
CA SER A 304 -2.44 6.51 -19.64
C SER A 304 -1.17 7.35 -19.61
N ALA A 305 -0.17 6.96 -18.83
CA ALA A 305 1.10 7.68 -18.75
C ALA A 305 1.87 7.71 -20.11
N ALA A 306 1.78 6.64 -20.89
CA ALA A 306 2.36 6.62 -22.22
C ALA A 306 1.60 7.55 -23.20
N ASN A 307 0.26 7.55 -23.14
CA ASN A 307 -0.56 8.45 -23.94
C ASN A 307 -0.30 9.92 -23.59
N ASP A 308 -0.23 10.25 -22.30
CA ASP A 308 0.04 11.61 -21.82
C ASP A 308 1.43 12.10 -22.32
N LYS A 309 2.43 11.20 -22.28
CA LYS A 309 3.78 11.51 -22.82
C LYS A 309 3.77 11.70 -24.32
N ALA A 310 3.05 10.85 -25.05
CA ALA A 310 2.94 10.95 -26.50
C ALA A 310 2.22 12.23 -26.91
N GLN A 311 1.17 12.61 -26.20
CA GLN A 311 0.45 13.86 -26.44
C GLN A 311 1.33 15.07 -26.14
N ALA A 312 2.02 15.10 -25.01
CA ALA A 312 2.95 16.19 -24.68
C ALA A 312 4.09 16.33 -25.70
N ALA A 313 4.59 15.20 -26.24
CA ALA A 313 5.58 15.21 -27.31
C ALA A 313 4.99 15.77 -28.60
N GLY A 314 3.77 15.37 -28.96
CA GLY A 314 3.04 15.90 -30.11
C GLY A 314 2.81 17.42 -30.02
N ASP A 315 2.34 17.88 -28.86
CA ASP A 315 2.11 19.30 -28.60
C ASP A 315 3.40 20.14 -28.69
N ALA A 316 4.53 19.58 -28.21
CA ALA A 316 5.83 20.24 -28.28
C ALA A 316 6.34 20.36 -29.75
N VAL A 317 6.13 19.30 -30.55
CA VAL A 317 6.48 19.32 -31.98
C VAL A 317 5.61 20.34 -32.75
N GLU A 318 4.31 20.38 -32.47
CA GLU A 318 3.39 21.34 -33.09
C GLU A 318 3.71 22.79 -32.70
N ALA A 319 4.01 23.04 -31.43
CA ALA A 319 4.45 24.36 -30.96
C ALA A 319 5.75 24.81 -31.66
N SER A 320 6.70 23.87 -31.80
CA SER A 320 7.97 24.12 -32.49
C SER A 320 7.78 24.40 -33.97
N ARG A 321 6.85 23.67 -34.62
CA ARG A 321 6.49 23.88 -36.05
C ARG A 321 5.85 25.26 -36.23
N SER A 322 4.88 25.62 -35.43
CA SER A 322 4.19 26.92 -35.48
C SER A 322 5.16 28.09 -35.26
N ALA A 323 6.10 27.94 -34.33
CA ALA A 323 7.15 28.95 -34.11
C ALA A 323 8.09 29.11 -35.35
N ALA A 324 8.49 28.00 -35.97
CA ALA A 324 9.31 28.01 -37.17
C ALA A 324 8.58 28.60 -38.37
N GLU A 325 7.29 28.26 -38.57
CA GLU A 325 6.45 28.85 -39.63
C GLU A 325 6.34 30.36 -39.50
N LYS A 326 6.09 30.85 -38.28
CA LYS A 326 6.06 32.28 -38.00
C LYS A 326 7.41 32.95 -38.28
N GLN A 327 8.51 32.30 -37.92
CA GLN A 327 9.86 32.82 -38.23
C GLN A 327 10.12 32.93 -39.72
N VAL A 328 9.65 31.95 -40.55
CA VAL A 328 9.72 31.98 -41.99
C VAL A 328 8.97 33.20 -42.57
N GLU A 329 7.75 33.46 -42.07
CA GLU A 329 6.94 34.60 -42.49
C GLU A 329 7.61 35.94 -42.15
N ASP A 330 8.10 36.08 -40.92
CA ASP A 330 8.80 37.28 -40.46
C ASP A 330 10.09 37.54 -41.26
N LEU A 331 10.86 36.51 -41.59
CA LEU A 331 12.08 36.65 -42.39
C LEU A 331 11.81 37.01 -43.85
N ARG A 332 10.76 36.42 -44.46
CA ARG A 332 10.32 36.79 -45.83
C ARG A 332 9.89 38.25 -45.90
N ALA A 333 9.14 38.72 -44.92
CA ALA A 333 8.72 40.13 -44.84
C ALA A 333 9.89 41.08 -44.65
N LYS A 334 10.97 40.68 -43.98
CA LYS A 334 12.20 41.47 -43.85
C LYS A 334 12.99 41.51 -45.14
N ILE A 335 13.13 40.37 -45.85
CA ILE A 335 13.84 40.27 -47.14
C ILE A 335 13.13 41.12 -48.21
N GLU A 336 11.82 41.14 -48.24
CA GLU A 336 11.02 41.93 -49.21
C GLU A 336 11.24 43.43 -49.07
N LYS A 337 11.56 43.92 -47.84
CA LYS A 337 11.82 45.35 -47.58
C LYS A 337 13.23 45.82 -48.01
N LEU A 338 14.11 44.89 -48.35
CA LEU A 338 15.49 45.21 -48.76
C LEU A 338 15.55 45.46 -50.27
N PRO A 339 16.32 46.46 -50.74
CA PRO A 339 16.46 46.80 -52.17
C PRO A 339 17.01 45.62 -53.01
N ALA A 340 16.40 45.37 -54.16
CA ALA A 340 16.78 44.32 -55.10
C ALA A 340 17.93 44.77 -55.99
N GLY A 341 19.06 44.13 -55.82
CA GLY A 341 20.10 43.82 -56.78
C GLY A 341 20.87 44.88 -57.57
N THR A 342 22.18 44.69 -57.67
CA THR A 342 23.08 45.23 -58.71
C THR A 342 23.79 44.10 -59.48
N PRO A 343 24.25 44.33 -60.76
CA PRO A 343 24.47 43.25 -61.72
C PRO A 343 25.67 42.32 -61.55
N ASP A 344 26.62 42.64 -60.67
CA ASP A 344 27.85 41.80 -60.50
C ASP A 344 27.65 40.66 -59.43
N VAL A 345 26.43 40.43 -59.10
CA VAL A 345 26.04 39.57 -57.97
C VAL A 345 25.91 38.07 -58.36
N GLN A 346 26.07 37.68 -59.65
CA GLN A 346 25.78 36.31 -60.06
C GLN A 346 26.72 35.27 -59.44
N VAL A 347 28.02 35.59 -59.30
CA VAL A 347 29.00 34.70 -58.65
C VAL A 347 28.74 34.64 -57.13
N MET A 348 28.38 35.76 -56.57
CA MET A 348 28.01 35.85 -55.14
C MET A 348 26.64 35.21 -54.86
N LEU A 349 25.69 35.34 -55.78
CA LEU A 349 24.36 34.72 -55.69
C LEU A 349 24.48 33.19 -55.66
N ASN A 350 25.36 32.65 -56.52
CA ASN A 350 25.61 31.20 -56.56
C ASN A 350 26.25 30.67 -55.30
N ALA A 351 27.19 31.42 -54.68
CA ALA A 351 27.78 31.06 -53.43
C ALA A 351 26.76 31.20 -52.24
N ALA A 352 25.91 32.22 -52.31
CA ALA A 352 24.84 32.45 -51.32
C ALA A 352 23.73 31.39 -51.42
N THR A 353 23.34 31.04 -52.64
CA THR A 353 22.37 29.95 -52.84
C THR A 353 22.91 28.64 -52.28
N ARG A 354 24.17 28.33 -52.56
CA ARG A 354 24.82 27.13 -52.03
C ARG A 354 24.92 27.14 -50.51
N ALA A 355 25.28 28.24 -49.90
CA ALA A 355 25.32 28.38 -48.43
C ALA A 355 23.92 28.29 -47.82
N SER A 356 22.89 28.84 -48.53
CA SER A 356 21.49 28.74 -48.12
C SER A 356 20.97 27.31 -48.19
N ASP A 357 21.31 26.57 -49.23
CA ASP A 357 20.91 25.17 -49.39
C ASP A 357 21.56 24.28 -48.31
N LEU A 358 22.86 24.50 -48.08
CA LEU A 358 23.56 23.79 -47.01
C LEU A 358 23.01 24.15 -45.60
N ALA A 359 22.63 25.40 -45.36
CA ALA A 359 22.01 25.81 -44.12
C ALA A 359 20.64 25.14 -43.90
N ARG A 360 19.85 24.97 -44.98
CA ARG A 360 18.57 24.25 -44.92
C ARG A 360 18.77 22.77 -44.61
N GLU A 361 19.81 22.17 -45.22
CA GLU A 361 20.18 20.79 -44.99
C GLU A 361 20.66 20.54 -43.57
N VAL A 362 21.55 21.38 -43.05
CA VAL A 362 21.99 21.33 -41.63
C VAL A 362 20.80 21.43 -40.68
N HIS A 363 19.88 22.39 -40.91
CA HIS A 363 18.72 22.56 -40.03
C HIS A 363 17.73 21.38 -40.11
N GLY A 364 17.60 20.78 -41.28
CA GLY A 364 16.85 19.55 -41.46
C GLY A 364 17.44 18.38 -40.64
N LEU A 365 18.78 18.28 -40.63
CA LEU A 365 19.48 17.27 -39.86
C LEU A 365 19.47 17.56 -38.37
N GLU A 366 19.57 18.82 -37.93
CA GLU A 366 19.43 19.21 -36.52
C GLU A 366 18.07 18.84 -35.93
N ALA A 367 17.00 19.05 -36.73
CA ALA A 367 15.66 18.63 -36.29
C ALA A 367 15.54 17.10 -36.22
N LYS A 368 16.16 16.36 -37.15
CA LYS A 368 16.23 14.89 -37.06
C LYS A 368 17.06 14.45 -35.84
N LEU A 369 18.17 15.14 -35.54
CA LEU A 369 19.00 14.87 -34.36
C LEU A 369 18.22 15.01 -33.07
N ILE A 370 17.39 16.06 -32.93
CA ILE A 370 16.52 16.25 -31.78
C ILE A 370 15.53 15.07 -31.63
N ALA A 371 14.89 14.66 -32.73
CA ALA A 371 13.97 13.52 -32.71
C ALA A 371 14.70 12.21 -32.33
N GLN A 372 15.87 11.97 -32.91
CA GLN A 372 16.65 10.77 -32.65
C GLN A 372 17.22 10.74 -31.22
N THR A 373 17.61 11.90 -30.70
CA THR A 373 18.04 12.02 -29.28
C THR A 373 16.89 11.69 -28.32
N SER A 374 15.67 12.11 -28.66
CA SER A 374 14.47 11.74 -27.88
C SER A 374 14.21 10.24 -27.93
N LEU A 375 14.36 9.61 -29.10
CA LEU A 375 14.22 8.15 -29.26
C LEU A 375 15.30 7.40 -28.46
N ALA A 376 16.55 7.86 -28.47
CA ALA A 376 17.63 7.29 -27.68
C ALA A 376 17.32 7.41 -26.16
N GLY A 377 16.78 8.55 -25.74
CA GLY A 377 16.32 8.76 -24.37
C GLY A 377 15.22 7.78 -23.96
N THR A 378 14.25 7.55 -24.85
CA THR A 378 13.16 6.59 -24.62
C THR A 378 13.68 5.16 -24.57
N ALA A 379 14.56 4.78 -25.49
CA ALA A 379 15.19 3.46 -25.50
C ALA A 379 15.99 3.19 -24.18
N ARG A 380 16.73 4.18 -23.69
CA ARG A 380 17.45 4.07 -22.39
C ARG A 380 16.48 3.87 -21.22
N GLN A 381 15.34 4.57 -21.22
CA GLN A 381 14.33 4.40 -20.18
C GLN A 381 13.70 3.01 -20.25
N GLN A 382 13.46 2.52 -21.46
CA GLN A 382 12.93 1.18 -21.68
C GLN A 382 13.90 0.10 -21.23
N LEU A 383 15.19 0.23 -21.57
CA LEU A 383 16.25 -0.65 -21.08
C LEU A 383 16.32 -0.67 -19.54
N LYS A 384 16.22 0.52 -18.91
CA LYS A 384 16.19 0.63 -17.46
C LYS A 384 14.97 -0.07 -16.86
N ALA A 385 13.80 0.05 -17.48
CA ALA A 385 12.58 -0.61 -17.03
C ALA A 385 12.67 -2.14 -17.16
N VAL A 386 13.17 -2.64 -18.31
CA VAL A 386 13.37 -4.07 -18.54
C VAL A 386 14.39 -4.65 -17.53
N ARG A 387 15.51 -3.95 -17.30
CA ARG A 387 16.49 -4.38 -16.29
C ARG A 387 15.89 -4.41 -14.88
N ALA A 388 15.06 -3.42 -14.50
CA ALA A 388 14.40 -3.41 -13.21
C ALA A 388 13.41 -4.57 -13.09
N GLN A 389 12.69 -4.89 -14.15
CA GLN A 389 11.75 -6.02 -14.18
C GLN A 389 12.48 -7.36 -14.05
N VAL A 390 13.58 -7.55 -14.78
CA VAL A 390 14.43 -8.75 -14.66
C VAL A 390 15.01 -8.87 -13.25
N HIS A 391 15.47 -7.74 -12.66
CA HIS A 391 15.96 -7.72 -11.28
C HIS A 391 14.87 -8.13 -10.28
N THR A 392 13.65 -7.57 -10.41
CA THR A 392 12.53 -7.94 -9.54
C THR A 392 12.16 -9.42 -9.68
N THR A 393 12.12 -9.92 -10.92
CA THR A 393 11.87 -11.36 -11.16
C THR A 393 12.94 -12.23 -10.53
N TYR A 394 14.21 -11.80 -10.58
CA TYR A 394 15.32 -12.49 -9.94
C TYR A 394 15.24 -12.43 -8.40
N GLU A 395 14.89 -11.28 -7.83
CA GLU A 395 14.68 -11.14 -6.38
C GLU A 395 13.50 -11.99 -5.91
N ASP A 396 12.40 -12.06 -6.67
CA ASP A 396 11.25 -12.90 -6.39
C ASP A 396 11.61 -14.39 -6.45
N ALA A 397 12.42 -14.80 -7.42
CA ALA A 397 12.93 -16.16 -7.54
C ALA A 397 13.87 -16.52 -6.38
N LEU A 398 14.74 -15.59 -5.95
CA LEU A 398 15.59 -15.76 -4.77
C LEU A 398 14.76 -15.85 -3.49
N ALA A 399 13.75 -15.00 -3.34
CA ALA A 399 12.85 -15.05 -2.20
C ALA A 399 12.07 -16.35 -2.15
N ALA A 400 11.55 -16.83 -3.27
CA ALA A 400 10.90 -18.14 -3.39
C ALA A 400 11.85 -19.27 -2.98
N ARG A 401 13.10 -19.21 -3.42
CA ARG A 401 14.16 -20.15 -3.05
C ARG A 401 14.49 -20.10 -1.57
N PHE A 402 14.58 -18.91 -0.99
CA PHE A 402 14.85 -18.75 0.44
C PHE A 402 13.72 -19.32 1.29
N PHE A 403 12.46 -19.09 0.89
CA PHE A 403 11.30 -19.68 1.56
C PHE A 403 11.19 -21.18 1.40
N HIS A 404 11.62 -21.74 0.27
CA HIS A 404 11.68 -23.19 0.07
C HIS A 404 12.71 -23.89 0.96
N HIS A 405 13.74 -23.19 1.39
CA HIS A 405 14.73 -23.71 2.35
C HIS A 405 14.32 -23.52 3.82
N MET A 406 13.32 -22.71 4.12
CA MET A 406 12.77 -22.62 5.46
C MET A 406 11.92 -23.86 5.76
N ARG A 407 12.33 -24.64 6.75
CA ARG A 407 11.56 -25.79 7.26
C ARG A 407 10.58 -25.30 8.32
N PRO A 408 9.32 -25.05 8.01
CA PRO A 408 8.36 -24.58 8.98
C PRO A 408 8.11 -25.65 10.03
N SER A 409 8.24 -25.28 11.29
CA SER A 409 7.91 -26.15 12.43
C SER A 409 6.40 -26.21 12.71
N VAL A 410 5.64 -25.32 12.07
CA VAL A 410 4.19 -25.22 12.23
C VAL A 410 3.56 -24.92 10.87
N CYS A 411 2.47 -25.59 10.54
CA CYS A 411 1.73 -25.31 9.31
C CYS A 411 1.16 -23.88 9.35
N PRO A 412 1.51 -22.99 8.42
CA PRO A 412 1.04 -21.61 8.42
C PRO A 412 -0.46 -21.48 8.16
N ARG A 413 -1.14 -22.55 7.79
CA ARG A 413 -2.59 -22.55 7.48
C ARG A 413 -3.46 -23.04 8.63
N CYS A 414 -3.03 -24.05 9.37
CA CYS A 414 -3.85 -24.67 10.42
C CYS A 414 -3.17 -24.72 11.79
N ALA A 415 -1.99 -24.12 11.92
CA ALA A 415 -1.18 -24.09 13.12
C ALA A 415 -0.81 -25.49 13.71
N ALA A 416 -1.03 -26.57 12.95
CA ALA A 416 -0.59 -27.89 13.34
C ALA A 416 0.93 -27.99 13.29
N GLN A 417 1.52 -28.66 14.26
CA GLN A 417 2.96 -28.88 14.29
C GLN A 417 3.42 -29.80 13.16
N VAL A 418 4.49 -29.43 12.50
CA VAL A 418 5.19 -30.26 11.51
C VAL A 418 6.30 -30.98 12.25
N THR A 419 6.12 -32.29 12.46
CA THR A 419 7.07 -33.06 13.24
C THR A 419 8.39 -33.28 12.50
N PRO A 420 9.52 -33.45 13.21
CA PRO A 420 10.81 -33.71 12.58
C PRO A 420 10.81 -34.99 11.69
N GLU A 421 9.99 -35.98 12.05
CA GLU A 421 9.86 -37.24 11.26
C GLU A 421 9.17 -36.96 9.92
N ARG A 422 8.17 -36.05 9.89
CA ARG A 422 7.53 -35.62 8.63
C ARG A 422 8.48 -34.83 7.75
N GLN A 423 9.29 -33.99 8.33
CA GLN A 423 10.31 -33.24 7.59
C GLN A 423 11.41 -34.14 7.03
N ALA A 424 11.83 -35.12 7.80
CA ALA A 424 12.84 -36.09 7.38
C ALA A 424 12.33 -37.02 6.26
N ALA A 425 11.03 -37.31 6.23
CA ALA A 425 10.41 -38.17 5.22
C ALA A 425 10.11 -37.48 3.90
N GLU A 426 10.19 -36.13 3.83
CA GLU A 426 9.88 -35.31 2.65
C GLU A 426 10.72 -35.71 1.42
N PRO A 427 12.05 -35.92 1.50
CA PRO A 427 12.86 -36.37 0.37
C PRO A 427 12.52 -37.77 -0.16
N ASP A 428 12.11 -38.64 0.74
CA ASP A 428 11.86 -40.06 0.38
C ASP A 428 10.45 -40.26 -0.19
N LYS A 429 9.48 -39.44 0.28
CA LYS A 429 8.08 -39.57 -0.11
C LYS A 429 7.69 -38.61 -1.24
N HIS A 430 8.53 -37.67 -1.57
CA HIS A 430 8.21 -36.61 -2.53
C HIS A 430 6.92 -35.87 -2.20
N GLU A 431 6.62 -35.70 -0.89
CA GLU A 431 5.42 -35.01 -0.40
C GLU A 431 5.85 -33.86 0.53
N CYS A 432 5.24 -32.69 0.37
CA CYS A 432 5.50 -31.53 1.23
C CYS A 432 5.19 -31.86 2.70
N SER A 433 6.14 -31.70 3.58
CA SER A 433 5.99 -31.95 5.03
C SER A 433 4.91 -31.12 5.69
N VAL A 434 4.52 -30.01 5.09
CA VAL A 434 3.50 -29.07 5.60
C VAL A 434 2.10 -29.44 5.10
N CYS A 435 1.91 -29.61 3.80
CA CYS A 435 0.58 -29.77 3.18
C CYS A 435 0.32 -31.13 2.54
N THR A 436 1.31 -32.02 2.51
CA THR A 436 1.26 -33.36 1.89
C THR A 436 0.95 -33.36 0.39
N SER A 437 1.13 -32.22 -0.29
CA SER A 437 1.07 -32.15 -1.75
C SER A 437 2.33 -32.78 -2.34
N GLU A 438 2.18 -33.41 -3.51
CA GLU A 438 3.30 -33.98 -4.24
C GLU A 438 4.34 -32.92 -4.61
N LEU A 439 5.61 -33.16 -4.30
CA LEU A 439 6.73 -32.26 -4.57
C LEU A 439 7.56 -32.84 -5.71
N ASN A 440 7.71 -32.11 -6.78
CA ASN A 440 8.70 -32.44 -7.81
C ASN A 440 10.07 -31.89 -7.38
N LEU A 441 10.80 -32.69 -6.58
CA LEU A 441 12.10 -32.29 -6.05
C LEU A 441 13.16 -32.15 -7.15
N ASP A 442 13.02 -32.87 -8.27
CA ASP A 442 13.92 -32.75 -9.40
C ASP A 442 13.72 -31.40 -10.13
N ALA A 443 12.47 -30.94 -10.27
CA ALA A 443 12.16 -29.61 -10.81
C ALA A 443 12.67 -28.50 -9.88
N LEU A 444 12.49 -28.65 -8.57
CA LEU A 444 13.00 -27.70 -7.56
C LEU A 444 14.54 -27.66 -7.53
N GLN A 445 15.21 -28.80 -7.73
CA GLN A 445 16.67 -28.89 -7.87
C GLN A 445 17.14 -28.31 -9.22
N ALA A 446 16.43 -28.54 -10.30
CA ALA A 446 16.73 -27.95 -11.61
C ALA A 446 16.62 -26.42 -11.58
N ASP A 447 15.58 -25.88 -10.98
CA ASP A 447 15.43 -24.44 -10.75
C ASP A 447 16.57 -23.87 -9.87
N VAL A 448 17.02 -24.64 -8.88
CA VAL A 448 18.18 -24.32 -8.03
C VAL A 448 19.48 -24.34 -8.84
N ILE A 449 19.66 -25.30 -9.76
CA ILE A 449 20.86 -25.43 -10.61
C ILE A 449 20.87 -24.29 -11.63
N VAL A 450 19.73 -23.95 -12.25
CA VAL A 450 19.61 -22.82 -13.18
C VAL A 450 19.87 -21.50 -12.46
N ALA A 451 19.36 -21.32 -11.25
CA ALA A 451 19.64 -20.13 -10.45
C ALA A 451 21.07 -20.10 -9.87
N ALA A 452 21.70 -21.26 -9.68
CA ALA A 452 23.10 -21.35 -9.21
C ALA A 452 24.12 -21.27 -10.36
N SER A 453 23.70 -21.52 -11.59
CA SER A 453 24.53 -21.44 -12.80
C SER A 453 24.49 -20.04 -13.46
N VAL A 454 23.84 -19.07 -12.84
CA VAL A 454 24.02 -17.67 -13.24
C VAL A 454 25.42 -17.24 -12.78
N PRO A 455 26.40 -17.09 -13.69
CA PRO A 455 27.77 -16.77 -13.31
C PRO A 455 27.81 -15.41 -12.57
N ASP A 456 28.71 -15.27 -11.61
CA ASP A 456 29.06 -13.99 -10.95
C ASP A 456 29.38 -12.88 -11.97
N GLU A 457 29.72 -13.24 -13.20
CA GLU A 457 29.92 -12.35 -14.36
C GLU A 457 28.64 -11.61 -14.78
N LEU A 458 27.43 -12.13 -14.52
CA LEU A 458 26.17 -11.42 -14.80
C LEU A 458 25.88 -10.34 -13.77
N VAL A 459 26.34 -10.53 -12.54
CA VAL A 459 26.33 -9.49 -11.51
C VAL A 459 27.39 -8.42 -11.82
N ALA A 460 28.55 -8.86 -12.31
CA ALA A 460 29.62 -7.95 -12.77
C ALA A 460 29.31 -7.28 -14.12
N GLY A 461 28.61 -7.94 -15.03
CA GLY A 461 28.16 -7.39 -16.33
C GLY A 461 27.05 -6.36 -16.22
N LEU A 462 26.28 -6.35 -15.13
CA LEU A 462 25.34 -5.26 -14.78
C LEU A 462 26.07 -3.98 -14.33
N VAL A 463 27.36 -4.11 -13.97
CA VAL A 463 28.21 -3.00 -13.48
C VAL A 463 29.29 -2.58 -14.49
N ALA A 464 29.67 -3.48 -15.44
CA ALA A 464 30.72 -3.18 -16.42
C ALA A 464 30.36 -3.81 -17.77
N GLY A 465 29.99 -2.99 -18.74
CA GLY A 465 29.86 -3.40 -20.12
C GLY A 465 31.22 -3.84 -20.69
N THR A 466 31.32 -5.11 -21.14
CA THR A 466 32.31 -5.49 -22.16
C THR A 466 31.88 -6.78 -22.86
N SER A 467 31.69 -6.64 -24.11
CA SER A 467 32.01 -7.39 -25.33
C SER A 467 32.39 -8.87 -25.29
N GLY A 468 31.72 -9.60 -26.15
CA GLY A 468 32.32 -10.51 -27.14
C GLY A 468 32.32 -12.00 -26.87
N GLY A 469 31.78 -12.75 -27.84
CA GLY A 469 32.26 -14.10 -28.14
C GLY A 469 31.20 -15.13 -28.53
N ASP A 470 31.13 -15.36 -29.80
CA ASP A 470 30.68 -16.47 -30.66
C ASP A 470 30.02 -17.73 -30.06
N GLY A 471 28.86 -18.06 -30.64
CA GLY A 471 28.58 -19.34 -31.26
C GLY A 471 27.83 -20.41 -30.47
N VAL A 472 26.71 -20.73 -30.94
CA VAL A 472 26.13 -22.04 -31.31
C VAL A 472 24.61 -22.05 -31.05
N GLY A 473 23.86 -22.35 -32.12
CA GLY A 473 22.41 -22.38 -32.12
C GLY A 473 21.82 -23.55 -31.33
N GLY A 474 20.64 -23.26 -30.82
CA GLY A 474 19.73 -24.22 -30.26
C GLY A 474 18.45 -23.45 -29.94
N ASP A 475 17.32 -23.91 -30.48
CA ASP A 475 15.98 -23.36 -30.23
C ASP A 475 15.74 -23.20 -28.74
N ALA A 476 15.94 -22.01 -28.25
CA ALA A 476 15.61 -21.64 -26.88
C ALA A 476 14.48 -20.60 -26.94
N GLU A 477 13.41 -20.89 -26.26
CA GLU A 477 12.32 -19.97 -25.95
C GLU A 477 12.90 -18.65 -25.42
N ASP A 478 12.43 -17.51 -26.00
CA ASP A 478 12.84 -16.16 -25.65
C ASP A 478 12.78 -15.96 -24.14
N GLY A 479 13.93 -15.95 -23.48
CA GLY A 479 14.05 -15.73 -22.03
C GLY A 479 14.16 -14.23 -21.68
N PRO A 480 13.94 -13.84 -20.44
CA PRO A 480 14.02 -12.43 -20.01
C PRO A 480 15.38 -11.75 -20.23
N LEU A 481 16.44 -12.52 -20.53
CA LEU A 481 17.76 -12.02 -20.92
C LEU A 481 17.76 -11.53 -22.38
N ASP A 482 17.00 -12.18 -23.27
CA ASP A 482 16.89 -11.77 -24.67
C ASP A 482 16.20 -10.41 -24.80
N GLU A 483 15.23 -10.11 -23.89
CA GLU A 483 14.58 -8.80 -23.82
C GLU A 483 15.55 -7.69 -23.40
N VAL A 484 16.48 -7.96 -22.50
CA VAL A 484 17.52 -7.00 -22.09
C VAL A 484 18.49 -6.76 -23.23
N GLU A 485 18.92 -7.83 -23.93
CA GLU A 485 19.81 -7.73 -25.09
C GLU A 485 19.14 -6.96 -26.24
N ALA A 486 17.87 -7.25 -26.53
CA ALA A 486 17.10 -6.52 -27.53
C ALA A 486 16.96 -5.02 -27.16
N ALA A 487 16.66 -4.70 -25.93
CA ALA A 487 16.59 -3.33 -25.45
C ALA A 487 17.96 -2.63 -25.47
N GLN A 488 19.03 -3.34 -25.15
CA GLN A 488 20.40 -2.82 -25.24
C GLN A 488 20.81 -2.56 -26.69
N ALA A 489 20.48 -3.47 -27.62
CA ALA A 489 20.71 -3.29 -29.06
C ALA A 489 19.96 -2.06 -29.58
N ALA A 490 18.71 -1.86 -29.14
CA ALA A 490 17.94 -0.68 -29.52
C ALA A 490 18.59 0.64 -29.03
N VAL A 491 19.13 0.67 -27.81
CA VAL A 491 19.89 1.82 -27.31
C VAL A 491 21.13 2.07 -28.17
N THR A 492 21.91 1.02 -28.42
CA THR A 492 23.15 1.12 -29.22
C THR A 492 22.86 1.62 -30.63
N ALA A 493 21.83 1.11 -31.28
CA ALA A 493 21.41 1.55 -32.61
C ALA A 493 20.96 3.02 -32.62
N ALA A 494 20.18 3.44 -31.62
CA ALA A 494 19.73 4.82 -31.50
C ALA A 494 20.88 5.79 -31.23
N GLU A 495 21.86 5.42 -30.40
CA GLU A 495 23.05 6.20 -30.11
C GLU A 495 23.98 6.30 -31.32
N ALA A 496 24.14 5.23 -32.07
CA ALA A 496 24.89 5.22 -33.34
C ALA A 496 24.27 6.20 -34.34
N ALA A 497 22.94 6.20 -34.49
CA ALA A 497 22.24 7.13 -35.37
C ALA A 497 22.39 8.60 -34.94
N VAL A 498 22.42 8.88 -33.64
CA VAL A 498 22.72 10.22 -33.07
C VAL A 498 24.14 10.64 -33.42
N ALA A 499 25.11 9.74 -33.26
CA ALA A 499 26.51 10.02 -33.59
C ALA A 499 26.73 10.31 -35.11
N GLU A 500 26.09 9.53 -35.97
CA GLU A 500 26.13 9.70 -37.41
C GLU A 500 25.56 11.05 -37.84
N LEU A 501 24.37 11.40 -37.34
CA LEU A 501 23.75 12.71 -37.62
C LEU A 501 24.59 13.87 -37.13
N THR A 502 25.22 13.72 -35.97
CA THR A 502 26.09 14.75 -35.39
C THR A 502 27.33 15.00 -36.28
N ALA A 503 27.94 13.91 -36.79
CA ALA A 503 29.07 14.00 -37.70
C ALA A 503 28.69 14.63 -39.05
N GLU A 504 27.55 14.28 -39.59
CA GLU A 504 27.03 14.84 -40.86
C GLU A 504 26.73 16.34 -40.73
N ILE A 505 26.09 16.76 -39.64
CA ILE A 505 25.87 18.18 -39.31
C ILE A 505 27.18 18.95 -39.21
N ALA A 506 28.20 18.40 -38.57
CA ALA A 506 29.50 19.04 -38.47
C ALA A 506 30.17 19.26 -39.83
N ALA A 507 30.16 18.25 -40.72
CA ALA A 507 30.73 18.32 -42.03
C ALA A 507 29.99 19.33 -42.95
N LEU A 508 28.67 19.37 -42.94
CA LEU A 508 27.89 20.33 -43.70
C LEU A 508 28.03 21.76 -43.18
N THR A 509 28.18 21.91 -41.88
CA THR A 509 28.42 23.21 -41.23
C THR A 509 29.78 23.80 -41.66
N GLU A 510 30.84 22.99 -41.73
CA GLU A 510 32.15 23.42 -42.23
C GLU A 510 32.08 23.82 -43.71
N GLN A 511 31.36 23.08 -44.55
CA GLN A 511 31.18 23.44 -45.96
C GLN A 511 30.39 24.75 -46.14
N ARG A 512 29.34 24.96 -45.33
CA ARG A 512 28.57 26.20 -45.28
C ARG A 512 29.46 27.40 -44.92
N ASP A 513 30.24 27.25 -43.90
CA ASP A 513 31.13 28.33 -43.40
C ASP A 513 32.27 28.63 -44.42
N GLY A 514 32.76 27.61 -45.08
CA GLY A 514 33.71 27.76 -46.20
C GLY A 514 33.11 28.43 -47.44
N ALA A 515 31.82 28.23 -47.70
CA ALA A 515 31.10 28.94 -48.78
C ALA A 515 30.83 30.42 -48.41
N ALA A 516 30.55 30.69 -47.15
CA ALA A 516 30.30 32.05 -46.64
C ALA A 516 31.55 32.92 -46.61
N SER A 517 32.73 32.36 -46.31
CA SER A 517 34.01 33.11 -46.21
C SER A 517 34.55 33.60 -47.55
N ARG A 518 34.05 33.20 -48.69
CA ARG A 518 34.56 33.61 -50.05
C ARG A 518 33.98 34.92 -50.55
N VAL A 519 33.29 35.67 -49.74
CA VAL A 519 32.47 36.79 -50.19
C VAL A 519 32.85 38.13 -49.56
N ASP A 520 34.00 38.26 -48.96
CA ASP A 520 34.43 39.52 -48.39
C ASP A 520 35.16 40.40 -49.36
N VAL A 521 34.55 41.51 -49.85
CA VAL A 521 35.17 42.83 -50.11
C VAL A 521 34.13 43.91 -50.51
N GLY A 522 34.02 45.00 -49.78
CA GLY A 522 33.82 46.43 -50.17
C GLY A 522 32.40 47.05 -50.17
N SER A 523 32.22 48.07 -49.31
CA SER A 523 31.31 49.24 -49.28
C SER A 523 29.81 49.10 -49.03
N GLU A 524 29.12 50.20 -48.71
CA GLU A 524 27.74 50.29 -48.13
C GLU A 524 26.61 49.54 -48.93
N LEU A 525 26.79 49.28 -50.22
CA LEU A 525 25.90 48.47 -51.02
C LEU A 525 26.10 46.97 -50.69
N LEU A 526 27.26 46.59 -50.21
CA LEU A 526 27.56 45.26 -49.73
C LEU A 526 26.93 44.97 -48.34
N SER A 527 26.68 46.00 -47.53
CA SER A 527 26.04 45.80 -46.24
C SER A 527 24.59 45.41 -46.40
N ALA A 528 23.85 46.05 -47.28
CA ALA A 528 22.47 45.65 -47.60
C ALA A 528 22.40 44.26 -48.28
N ALA A 529 23.35 43.93 -49.15
CA ALA A 529 23.48 42.61 -49.75
C ALA A 529 23.90 41.53 -48.74
N SER A 530 24.76 41.91 -47.77
CA SER A 530 25.18 41.00 -46.71
C SER A 530 24.05 40.76 -45.70
N GLU A 531 23.25 41.79 -45.37
CA GLU A 531 22.07 41.71 -44.52
C GLU A 531 20.99 40.84 -45.18
N ARG A 532 20.71 41.07 -46.49
CA ARG A 532 19.82 40.22 -47.26
C ARG A 532 20.27 38.78 -47.25
N ARG A 533 21.55 38.51 -47.45
CA ARG A 533 22.14 37.17 -47.42
C ARG A 533 22.06 36.51 -46.05
N ALA A 534 22.27 37.24 -44.96
CA ALA A 534 22.12 36.74 -43.61
C ALA A 534 20.67 36.33 -43.40
N LEU A 535 19.70 37.16 -43.84
CA LEU A 535 18.29 36.87 -43.72
C LEU A 535 17.84 35.67 -44.64
N GLU A 536 18.44 35.55 -45.82
CA GLU A 536 18.19 34.39 -46.72
C GLU A 536 18.76 33.09 -46.13
N LEU A 537 19.89 33.13 -45.45
CA LEU A 537 20.45 32.02 -44.70
C LEU A 537 19.55 31.62 -43.51
N ASP A 538 19.05 32.58 -42.75
CA ASP A 538 18.17 32.33 -41.63
C ASP A 538 16.80 31.83 -42.11
N LEU A 539 16.30 32.35 -43.25
CA LEU A 539 15.09 31.83 -43.92
C LEU A 539 15.27 30.36 -44.34
N ALA A 540 16.39 30.02 -44.96
CA ALA A 540 16.68 28.63 -45.34
C ALA A 540 16.75 27.68 -44.14
N ARG A 541 17.29 28.16 -43.02
CA ARG A 541 17.29 27.42 -41.75
C ARG A 541 15.87 27.19 -41.23
N ALA A 542 15.08 28.25 -41.17
CA ALA A 542 13.71 28.16 -40.69
C ALA A 542 12.84 27.25 -41.59
N GLU A 543 12.98 27.32 -42.92
CA GLU A 543 12.30 26.45 -43.89
C GLU A 543 12.74 24.98 -43.72
N GLY A 544 14.06 24.75 -43.48
CA GLY A 544 14.59 23.43 -43.20
C GLY A 544 13.98 22.82 -41.90
N ALA A 545 13.85 23.63 -40.88
CA ALA A 545 13.22 23.25 -39.61
C ALA A 545 11.73 22.88 -39.83
N VAL A 546 10.94 23.70 -40.52
CA VAL A 546 9.55 23.38 -40.88
C VAL A 546 9.45 22.07 -41.62
N GLY A 547 10.31 21.86 -42.64
CA GLY A 547 10.30 20.64 -43.45
C GLY A 547 10.69 19.38 -42.70
N ALA A 548 11.54 19.49 -41.69
CA ALA A 548 11.93 18.38 -40.83
C ALA A 548 10.81 18.03 -39.83
N LEU A 549 10.23 19.05 -39.19
CA LEU A 549 9.15 18.88 -38.22
C LEU A 549 7.87 18.35 -38.84
N THR A 550 7.58 18.72 -40.13
CA THR A 550 6.43 18.18 -40.89
C THR A 550 6.57 16.68 -41.21
N ARG A 551 7.80 16.19 -41.37
CA ARG A 551 8.10 14.77 -41.63
C ARG A 551 8.15 13.93 -40.36
N SER A 552 8.34 14.55 -39.20
CA SER A 552 8.40 13.88 -37.87
C SER A 552 7.04 13.69 -37.19
N SER A 553 5.92 14.05 -37.82
CA SER A 553 4.62 14.19 -37.19
C SER A 553 3.88 12.89 -36.90
N ASP A 554 4.50 11.73 -37.00
CA ASP A 554 3.86 10.47 -36.62
C ASP A 554 4.75 9.72 -35.59
N PRO A 555 4.70 10.10 -34.29
CA PRO A 555 5.27 9.21 -33.30
C PRO A 555 4.40 7.97 -33.25
N ALA A 556 4.89 6.86 -33.78
CA ALA A 556 4.29 5.56 -33.59
C ALA A 556 4.26 5.32 -32.07
N THR A 557 3.14 5.59 -31.46
CA THR A 557 2.90 5.27 -30.04
C THR A 557 2.88 3.76 -29.92
N VAL A 558 3.99 3.20 -29.50
CA VAL A 558 4.02 1.79 -29.09
C VAL A 558 3.23 1.72 -27.79
N ASP A 559 2.08 1.05 -27.81
CA ASP A 559 1.31 0.80 -26.60
C ASP A 559 2.21 -0.02 -25.65
N PRO A 560 2.57 0.49 -24.46
CA PRO A 560 3.45 -0.21 -23.53
C PRO A 560 2.78 -1.43 -22.91
N VAL A 561 1.51 -1.64 -23.18
CA VAL A 561 0.71 -2.75 -22.64
C VAL A 561 0.39 -3.74 -23.74
N ASP A 562 0.80 -4.98 -23.52
CA ASP A 562 0.43 -6.07 -24.42
C ASP A 562 -1.11 -6.23 -24.46
N PRO A 563 -1.75 -6.08 -25.61
CA PRO A 563 -3.21 -6.19 -25.71
C PRO A 563 -3.72 -7.58 -25.34
N VAL A 564 -2.90 -8.63 -25.47
CA VAL A 564 -3.25 -10.00 -25.07
C VAL A 564 -3.27 -10.11 -23.55
N GLN A 565 -2.25 -9.60 -22.89
CA GLN A 565 -2.19 -9.59 -21.42
C GLN A 565 -3.34 -8.79 -20.83
N LEU A 566 -3.64 -7.61 -21.37
CA LEU A 566 -4.78 -6.81 -20.93
C LEU A 566 -6.11 -7.55 -21.11
N ALA A 567 -6.31 -8.21 -22.25
CA ALA A 567 -7.52 -8.99 -22.51
C ALA A 567 -7.67 -10.16 -21.52
N VAL A 568 -6.58 -10.85 -21.18
CA VAL A 568 -6.57 -11.96 -20.23
C VAL A 568 -6.93 -11.45 -18.82
N VAL A 569 -6.36 -10.34 -18.39
CA VAL A 569 -6.65 -9.76 -17.06
C VAL A 569 -8.08 -9.24 -16.98
N ASP A 570 -8.60 -8.60 -18.02
CA ASP A 570 -9.99 -8.15 -18.10
C ASP A 570 -10.97 -9.32 -17.98
N ALA A 571 -10.70 -10.39 -18.71
CA ALA A 571 -11.50 -11.60 -18.65
C ALA A 571 -11.42 -12.27 -17.26
N ALA A 572 -10.22 -12.33 -16.67
CA ALA A 572 -10.02 -12.86 -15.34
C ALA A 572 -10.78 -12.03 -14.29
N GLU A 573 -10.74 -10.69 -14.37
CA GLU A 573 -11.51 -9.83 -13.45
C GLU A 573 -13.01 -10.09 -13.55
N GLN A 574 -13.55 -10.25 -14.76
CA GLN A 574 -14.97 -10.53 -14.97
C GLN A 574 -15.38 -11.89 -14.39
N VAL A 575 -14.59 -12.92 -14.64
CA VAL A 575 -14.82 -14.28 -14.11
C VAL A 575 -14.77 -14.27 -12.58
N LEU A 576 -13.72 -13.70 -12.02
CA LEU A 576 -13.52 -13.64 -10.57
C LEU A 576 -14.61 -12.81 -9.87
N LYS A 577 -15.01 -11.69 -10.47
CA LYS A 577 -16.12 -10.88 -9.96
C LYS A 577 -17.43 -11.66 -9.91
N LYS A 578 -17.70 -12.51 -10.91
CA LYS A 578 -18.87 -13.38 -10.94
C LYS A 578 -18.78 -14.44 -9.84
N TRP A 579 -17.62 -15.11 -9.69
CA TRP A 579 -17.44 -16.15 -8.67
C TRP A 579 -17.55 -15.58 -7.26
N VAL A 580 -16.83 -14.49 -6.98
CA VAL A 580 -16.89 -13.83 -5.66
C VAL A 580 -18.31 -13.39 -5.31
N ARG A 581 -19.06 -12.82 -6.26
CA ARG A 581 -20.46 -12.45 -6.02
C ARG A 581 -21.35 -13.67 -5.75
N SER A 582 -21.21 -14.71 -6.55
CA SER A 582 -22.00 -15.94 -6.35
C SER A 582 -21.82 -16.53 -4.96
N ASP A 583 -20.60 -16.44 -4.42
CA ASP A 583 -20.28 -16.94 -3.08
C ASP A 583 -20.75 -15.96 -1.98
N GLN A 584 -20.62 -14.65 -2.20
CA GLN A 584 -20.90 -13.63 -1.20
C GLN A 584 -22.38 -13.28 -1.05
N ASP A 585 -23.15 -13.19 -2.14
CA ASP A 585 -24.52 -12.67 -2.10
C ASP A 585 -25.44 -13.44 -1.12
N PRO A 586 -25.46 -14.78 -1.07
CA PRO A 586 -26.28 -15.52 -0.11
C PRO A 586 -25.87 -15.27 1.35
N MET A 587 -24.58 -15.07 1.57
CA MET A 587 -23.99 -14.82 2.87
C MET A 587 -24.32 -13.40 3.35
N LEU A 588 -24.19 -12.41 2.48
CA LEU A 588 -24.52 -11.02 2.78
C LEU A 588 -25.99 -10.83 3.14
N ALA A 589 -26.89 -11.62 2.53
CA ALA A 589 -28.30 -11.62 2.91
C ALA A 589 -28.51 -12.09 4.36
N ARG A 590 -27.82 -13.18 4.79
CA ARG A 590 -27.88 -13.67 6.17
C ARG A 590 -27.23 -12.67 7.15
N ILE A 591 -26.10 -12.12 6.80
CA ILE A 591 -25.42 -11.08 7.60
C ILE A 591 -26.32 -9.85 7.76
N SER A 592 -26.99 -9.41 6.70
CA SER A 592 -27.91 -8.27 6.74
C SER A 592 -29.07 -8.50 7.71
N ALA A 593 -29.66 -9.69 7.70
CA ALA A 593 -30.71 -10.07 8.65
C ALA A 593 -30.18 -10.14 10.09
N ASP A 594 -28.96 -10.60 10.29
CA ASP A 594 -28.35 -10.66 11.61
C ASP A 594 -27.97 -9.25 12.13
N ILE A 595 -27.50 -8.35 11.26
CA ILE A 595 -27.29 -6.94 11.60
C ILE A 595 -28.60 -6.30 12.08
N GLU A 596 -29.70 -6.53 11.37
CA GLU A 596 -31.01 -6.02 11.76
C GLU A 596 -31.40 -6.53 13.14
N ARG A 597 -31.39 -7.84 13.35
CA ARG A 597 -31.73 -8.48 14.62
C ARG A 597 -30.87 -7.94 15.77
N LEU A 598 -29.54 -7.86 15.59
CA LEU A 598 -28.62 -7.34 16.61
C LEU A 598 -28.85 -5.86 16.87
N THR A 599 -29.05 -5.05 15.83
CA THR A 599 -29.31 -3.61 15.98
C THR A 599 -30.58 -3.37 16.79
N GLN A 600 -31.64 -4.10 16.51
CA GLN A 600 -32.90 -4.04 17.27
C GLN A 600 -32.69 -4.51 18.71
N SER A 601 -31.96 -5.63 18.94
CA SER A 601 -31.62 -6.08 20.28
C SER A 601 -30.75 -5.11 21.07
N PHE A 602 -30.07 -4.20 20.42
CA PHE A 602 -29.30 -3.12 21.07
C PHE A 602 -30.14 -1.85 21.31
N GLY A 603 -31.46 -1.93 21.17
CA GLY A 603 -32.38 -0.84 21.47
C GLY A 603 -32.65 0.12 20.30
N ALA A 604 -32.36 -0.23 19.04
CA ALA A 604 -32.73 0.55 17.86
C ALA A 604 -33.82 -0.16 17.05
N GLU A 605 -34.98 -0.35 17.67
CA GLU A 605 -36.14 -1.08 17.08
C GLU A 605 -36.76 -0.35 15.87
N ASN A 606 -36.56 0.96 15.73
CA ASN A 606 -37.00 1.77 14.61
C ASN A 606 -36.24 1.50 13.30
N LEU A 607 -35.14 0.77 13.35
CA LEU A 607 -34.30 0.46 12.20
C LEU A 607 -34.61 -0.94 11.65
N SER A 608 -34.79 -1.03 10.33
CA SER A 608 -35.16 -2.27 9.64
C SER A 608 -34.67 -2.28 8.19
N GLY A 609 -34.88 -3.42 7.49
CA GLY A 609 -34.60 -3.58 6.06
C GLY A 609 -33.14 -3.38 5.70
N PHE A 610 -32.24 -3.83 6.56
CA PHE A 610 -30.81 -3.75 6.34
C PHE A 610 -30.39 -4.55 5.11
N THR A 611 -29.57 -3.95 4.29
CA THR A 611 -28.97 -4.60 3.11
C THR A 611 -27.51 -4.20 3.02
N LEU A 612 -26.63 -5.15 3.24
CA LEU A 612 -25.18 -5.00 3.07
C LEU A 612 -24.79 -5.61 1.72
N THR A 613 -24.05 -4.85 0.90
CA THR A 613 -23.61 -5.31 -0.42
C THR A 613 -22.13 -5.69 -0.42
N GLY A 614 -21.68 -6.49 -1.40
CA GLY A 614 -20.27 -6.83 -1.60
C GLY A 614 -19.36 -5.61 -1.88
N ALA A 615 -19.95 -4.46 -2.21
CA ALA A 615 -19.27 -3.18 -2.34
C ALA A 615 -19.15 -2.41 -1.00
N ALA A 616 -19.44 -3.06 0.12
CA ALA A 616 -19.41 -2.46 1.46
C ALA A 616 -20.42 -1.32 1.67
N ASN A 617 -21.45 -1.24 0.86
CA ASN A 617 -22.53 -0.26 1.02
C ASN A 617 -23.65 -0.84 1.87
N MET A 618 -24.14 -0.04 2.82
CA MET A 618 -25.27 -0.39 3.66
C MET A 618 -26.48 0.51 3.34
N ALA A 619 -27.61 -0.11 3.06
CA ALA A 619 -28.91 0.55 3.00
C ALA A 619 -29.78 0.01 4.14
N LEU A 620 -30.68 0.84 4.66
CA LEU A 620 -31.60 0.49 5.74
C LEU A 620 -32.88 1.35 5.67
N ARG A 621 -33.81 1.10 6.55
CA ARG A 621 -35.02 1.90 6.74
C ARG A 621 -35.12 2.33 8.19
N GLU A 622 -35.47 3.60 8.38
CA GLU A 622 -35.80 4.18 9.67
C GLU A 622 -37.31 4.49 9.69
N ASN A 623 -38.04 3.89 10.61
CA ASN A 623 -39.52 3.98 10.64
C ASN A 623 -40.16 3.68 9.29
N GLY A 624 -39.65 2.69 8.54
CA GLY A 624 -40.13 2.32 7.21
C GLY A 624 -39.67 3.17 6.05
N VAL A 625 -39.00 4.32 6.30
CA VAL A 625 -38.49 5.23 5.29
C VAL A 625 -37.04 4.86 4.96
N LYS A 626 -36.66 4.84 3.67
CA LYS A 626 -35.29 4.54 3.24
C LYS A 626 -34.32 5.59 3.77
N GLN A 627 -33.29 5.11 4.46
CA GLN A 627 -32.28 5.95 5.09
C GLN A 627 -30.86 5.44 4.72
N LYS A 628 -29.88 6.34 4.78
CA LYS A 628 -28.45 6.01 4.70
C LYS A 628 -27.86 5.99 6.10
N TYR A 629 -26.80 5.20 6.28
CA TYR A 629 -26.06 5.17 7.55
C TYR A 629 -25.63 6.56 8.05
N SER A 630 -25.22 7.46 7.13
CA SER A 630 -24.81 8.83 7.47
C SER A 630 -25.91 9.69 8.05
N GLY A 631 -27.18 9.38 7.77
CA GLY A 631 -28.35 10.12 8.27
C GLY A 631 -28.85 9.68 9.65
N LEU A 632 -28.29 8.61 10.21
CA LEU A 632 -28.65 8.11 11.53
C LEU A 632 -28.11 9.03 12.63
N THR A 633 -28.73 9.01 13.79
CA THR A 633 -28.20 9.64 15.01
C THR A 633 -26.91 8.92 15.45
N ASP A 634 -26.09 9.57 16.24
CA ASP A 634 -24.81 8.99 16.66
C ASP A 634 -25.01 7.74 17.55
N GLY A 635 -26.04 7.72 18.37
CA GLY A 635 -26.43 6.53 19.13
C GLY A 635 -26.86 5.36 18.24
N GLU A 636 -27.63 5.59 17.18
CA GLU A 636 -28.01 4.57 16.20
C GLU A 636 -26.82 4.10 15.38
N LYS A 637 -25.99 5.03 14.90
CA LYS A 637 -24.74 4.69 14.18
C LYS A 637 -23.86 3.75 15.01
N LEU A 638 -23.70 4.03 16.30
CA LEU A 638 -22.91 3.20 17.18
C LEU A 638 -23.48 1.78 17.31
N ARG A 639 -24.81 1.65 17.54
CA ARG A 639 -25.49 0.35 17.61
C ARG A 639 -25.35 -0.44 16.31
N VAL A 640 -25.60 0.22 15.18
CA VAL A 640 -25.42 -0.39 13.84
C VAL A 640 -23.99 -0.80 13.59
N LYS A 641 -23.02 0.03 13.98
CA LYS A 641 -21.58 -0.28 13.84
C LYS A 641 -21.17 -1.49 14.64
N ILE A 642 -21.59 -1.58 15.90
CA ILE A 642 -21.32 -2.72 16.76
C ILE A 642 -22.01 -3.97 16.21
N ALA A 643 -23.32 -3.89 15.86
CA ALA A 643 -24.08 -4.99 15.28
C ALA A 643 -23.42 -5.51 13.97
N THR A 644 -22.95 -4.59 13.11
CA THR A 644 -22.28 -4.94 11.87
C THR A 644 -20.98 -5.70 12.12
N ALA A 645 -20.13 -5.20 13.03
CA ALA A 645 -18.87 -5.87 13.38
C ALA A 645 -19.11 -7.29 13.87
N ILE A 646 -20.05 -7.45 14.79
CA ILE A 646 -20.38 -8.72 15.42
C ILE A 646 -20.98 -9.69 14.43
N ALA A 647 -21.96 -9.24 13.61
CA ALA A 647 -22.57 -10.08 12.59
C ALA A 647 -21.52 -10.60 11.58
N LEU A 648 -20.64 -9.72 11.11
CA LEU A 648 -19.57 -10.08 10.20
C LEU A 648 -18.60 -11.10 10.81
N ILE A 649 -18.14 -10.87 12.04
CA ILE A 649 -17.21 -11.77 12.74
C ILE A 649 -17.86 -13.13 13.00
N ARG A 650 -19.11 -13.13 13.53
CA ARG A 650 -19.87 -14.35 13.83
C ARG A 650 -20.05 -15.21 12.59
N HIS A 651 -20.53 -14.61 11.50
CA HIS A 651 -20.71 -15.34 10.25
C HIS A 651 -19.40 -15.86 9.67
N GLY A 652 -18.33 -15.05 9.73
CA GLY A 652 -17.01 -15.47 9.33
C GLY A 652 -16.54 -16.70 10.10
N TYR A 653 -16.77 -16.74 11.41
CA TYR A 653 -16.39 -17.84 12.28
C TYR A 653 -17.27 -19.09 12.04
N VAL A 654 -18.59 -18.95 12.05
CA VAL A 654 -19.56 -20.07 11.88
C VAL A 654 -19.40 -20.75 10.52
N GLU A 655 -19.21 -19.97 9.46
CA GLU A 655 -19.04 -20.50 8.09
C GLU A 655 -17.59 -20.94 7.82
N GLY A 656 -16.66 -20.70 8.75
CA GLY A 656 -15.24 -21.00 8.59
C GLY A 656 -14.59 -20.23 7.43
N ILE A 657 -15.01 -18.98 7.23
CA ILE A 657 -14.55 -18.07 6.19
C ILE A 657 -14.07 -16.77 6.79
N GLY A 658 -13.33 -16.00 6.02
CA GLY A 658 -12.77 -14.76 6.51
C GLY A 658 -11.51 -14.97 7.35
N ARG A 659 -10.94 -13.88 7.83
CA ARG A 659 -9.66 -13.85 8.56
C ARG A 659 -9.72 -13.00 9.81
N HIS A 660 -10.91 -12.53 10.20
CA HIS A 660 -11.04 -11.75 11.41
C HIS A 660 -10.81 -12.65 12.63
N PRO A 661 -9.90 -12.26 13.54
CA PRO A 661 -9.43 -13.16 14.60
C PRO A 661 -10.38 -13.30 15.81
N GLY A 662 -11.60 -12.75 15.74
CA GLY A 662 -12.57 -12.82 16.84
C GLY A 662 -12.23 -11.92 18.03
N PHE A 663 -11.35 -10.93 17.88
CA PHE A 663 -10.96 -9.98 18.90
C PHE A 663 -11.59 -8.61 18.66
N LEU A 664 -12.30 -8.04 19.63
CA LEU A 664 -13.00 -6.76 19.49
C LEU A 664 -12.88 -5.91 20.76
N VAL A 665 -12.67 -4.63 20.58
CA VAL A 665 -12.62 -3.62 21.64
C VAL A 665 -13.72 -2.59 21.42
N LEU A 666 -14.61 -2.43 22.39
CA LEU A 666 -15.66 -1.43 22.42
C LEU A 666 -15.33 -0.38 23.49
N ASP A 667 -14.85 0.78 23.04
CA ASP A 667 -14.47 1.87 23.93
C ASP A 667 -15.63 2.86 24.08
N SER A 668 -16.16 2.91 25.29
CA SER A 668 -17.19 3.85 25.71
C SER A 668 -18.51 3.78 24.93
N PRO A 669 -19.13 2.59 24.74
CA PRO A 669 -20.38 2.47 23.99
C PRO A 669 -21.56 3.27 24.61
N SER A 670 -21.47 3.65 25.89
CA SER A 670 -22.46 4.48 26.58
C SER A 670 -22.19 5.99 26.48
N ALA A 671 -21.18 6.43 25.76
CA ALA A 671 -20.85 7.88 25.65
C ALA A 671 -21.88 8.66 24.81
N GLU A 672 -22.63 7.96 23.96
CA GLU A 672 -23.66 8.52 23.07
C GLU A 672 -25.09 8.29 23.63
N GLU A 673 -25.34 8.75 24.84
CA GLU A 673 -26.68 8.75 25.49
C GLU A 673 -27.38 7.39 25.54
N MET A 674 -26.64 6.29 25.64
CA MET A 674 -27.24 4.97 25.76
C MET A 674 -27.76 4.76 27.21
N PRO A 675 -29.06 4.52 27.40
CA PRO A 675 -29.63 4.18 28.71
C PRO A 675 -28.98 2.95 29.32
N GLU A 676 -29.06 2.80 30.61
CA GLU A 676 -28.49 1.67 31.35
C GLU A 676 -29.10 0.33 30.91
N GLU A 677 -30.42 0.32 30.69
CA GLU A 677 -31.15 -0.85 30.22
C GLU A 677 -30.71 -1.31 28.82
N ASP A 678 -30.48 -0.37 27.90
CA ASP A 678 -29.95 -0.66 26.54
C ASP A 678 -28.53 -1.20 26.62
N LEU A 679 -27.70 -0.63 27.50
CA LEU A 679 -26.34 -1.12 27.73
C LEU A 679 -26.35 -2.53 28.32
N ALA A 680 -27.23 -2.82 29.27
CA ALA A 680 -27.38 -4.16 29.84
C ALA A 680 -27.84 -5.17 28.77
N THR A 681 -28.83 -4.78 27.96
CA THR A 681 -29.30 -5.59 26.84
C THR A 681 -28.20 -5.86 25.83
N MET A 682 -27.42 -4.84 25.48
CA MET A 682 -26.28 -4.99 24.57
C MET A 682 -25.21 -5.90 25.16
N VAL A 683 -24.81 -5.72 26.44
CA VAL A 683 -23.81 -6.58 27.08
C VAL A 683 -24.25 -8.03 27.13
N LYS A 684 -25.52 -8.29 27.41
CA LYS A 684 -26.09 -9.64 27.36
C LYS A 684 -26.03 -10.26 25.98
N ALA A 685 -26.47 -9.52 24.95
CA ALA A 685 -26.40 -10.00 23.57
C ALA A 685 -24.96 -10.23 23.08
N LEU A 686 -24.02 -9.37 23.51
CA LEU A 686 -22.58 -9.56 23.26
C LEU A 686 -22.06 -10.84 23.92
N TRP A 687 -22.50 -11.12 25.16
CA TRP A 687 -22.10 -12.33 25.86
C TRP A 687 -22.55 -13.59 25.15
N ASP A 688 -23.82 -13.62 24.73
CA ASP A 688 -24.40 -14.75 24.01
C ASP A 688 -23.66 -15.01 22.70
N VAL A 689 -23.47 -13.97 21.90
CA VAL A 689 -22.76 -14.09 20.59
C VAL A 689 -21.30 -14.42 20.76
N ALA A 690 -20.62 -13.86 21.77
CA ALA A 690 -19.21 -14.15 22.02
C ALA A 690 -18.96 -15.62 22.36
N GLY A 691 -19.91 -16.26 23.06
CA GLY A 691 -19.89 -17.70 23.34
C GLY A 691 -20.03 -18.55 22.07
N GLU A 692 -20.96 -18.17 21.17
CA GLU A 692 -21.19 -18.88 19.91
C GLU A 692 -20.01 -18.83 18.93
N ALA A 693 -19.36 -17.68 18.83
CA ALA A 693 -18.30 -17.41 17.85
C ALA A 693 -16.88 -17.44 18.44
N GLU A 694 -16.71 -17.98 19.64
CA GLU A 694 -15.44 -18.03 20.37
C GLU A 694 -14.69 -16.67 20.39
N MET A 695 -15.43 -15.58 20.44
CA MET A 695 -14.86 -14.22 20.41
C MET A 695 -14.33 -13.82 21.80
N GLN A 696 -13.40 -12.86 21.76
CA GLN A 696 -13.03 -12.10 22.96
C GLN A 696 -13.34 -10.62 22.73
N ILE A 697 -14.25 -10.07 23.52
CA ILE A 697 -14.75 -8.71 23.39
C ILE A 697 -14.43 -7.94 24.65
N PHE A 698 -13.78 -6.79 24.53
CA PHE A 698 -13.53 -5.86 25.64
C PHE A 698 -14.53 -4.71 25.58
N VAL A 699 -15.24 -4.46 26.64
CA VAL A 699 -16.23 -3.39 26.76
C VAL A 699 -15.83 -2.45 27.88
N ALA A 700 -15.42 -1.22 27.55
CA ALA A 700 -15.14 -0.21 28.55
C ALA A 700 -16.32 0.77 28.65
N THR A 701 -16.90 0.92 29.82
CA THR A 701 -18.06 1.79 30.03
C THR A 701 -17.97 2.61 31.32
N ARG A 702 -18.64 3.76 31.31
CA ARG A 702 -18.83 4.58 32.52
C ARG A 702 -19.81 3.92 33.51
N ASN A 703 -20.87 3.32 32.97
CA ASN A 703 -21.84 2.64 33.81
C ASN A 703 -21.39 1.19 34.06
N ALA A 704 -20.92 0.95 35.30
CA ALA A 704 -20.38 -0.33 35.70
C ALA A 704 -21.47 -1.35 36.13
N ALA A 705 -22.69 -0.91 36.48
CA ALA A 705 -23.73 -1.79 36.99
C ALA A 705 -24.05 -2.95 36.07
N PRO A 706 -24.32 -2.75 34.73
CA PRO A 706 -24.60 -3.86 33.83
C PRO A 706 -23.44 -4.87 33.72
N LEU A 707 -22.19 -4.39 33.86
CA LEU A 707 -21.04 -5.29 33.85
C LEU A 707 -20.98 -6.14 35.11
N VAL A 708 -21.34 -5.54 36.28
CA VAL A 708 -21.33 -6.23 37.55
C VAL A 708 -22.42 -7.28 37.61
N ASP A 709 -23.59 -6.99 37.07
CA ASP A 709 -24.76 -7.84 37.15
C ASP A 709 -24.71 -9.01 36.14
N LEU A 710 -24.11 -8.78 34.98
CA LEU A 710 -24.16 -9.75 33.88
C LEU A 710 -22.88 -10.55 33.70
N LEU A 711 -21.70 -10.00 34.05
CA LEU A 711 -20.43 -10.67 33.81
C LEU A 711 -19.88 -11.36 35.05
N PRO A 712 -19.28 -12.56 34.94
CA PRO A 712 -18.54 -13.19 36.02
C PRO A 712 -17.40 -12.29 36.52
N LYS A 713 -17.00 -12.44 37.79
CA LYS A 713 -15.93 -11.65 38.40
C LYS A 713 -14.60 -11.73 37.63
N ALA A 714 -14.29 -12.88 37.05
CA ALA A 714 -13.07 -13.07 36.26
C ALA A 714 -13.09 -12.28 34.93
N ASN A 715 -14.28 -11.97 34.42
CA ASN A 715 -14.48 -11.26 33.17
C ASN A 715 -14.64 -9.75 33.36
N ARG A 716 -14.37 -9.21 34.53
CA ARG A 716 -14.55 -7.77 34.72
C ARG A 716 -13.50 -7.16 35.62
N VAL A 717 -13.18 -5.91 35.36
CA VAL A 717 -12.38 -5.03 36.19
C VAL A 717 -13.20 -3.77 36.40
N VAL A 718 -13.56 -3.51 37.64
CA VAL A 718 -14.42 -2.37 38.01
C VAL A 718 -13.72 -1.57 39.10
N ALA A 719 -13.61 -0.26 38.88
CA ALA A 719 -13.06 0.64 39.90
C ALA A 719 -14.02 0.81 41.07
N GLU A 720 -13.52 0.74 42.27
CA GLU A 720 -14.27 1.02 43.50
C GLU A 720 -14.22 2.52 43.83
N GLY A 721 -15.39 3.14 44.01
CA GLY A 721 -15.52 4.54 44.39
C GLY A 721 -14.80 5.52 43.45
N ASN A 722 -13.80 6.23 43.97
CA ASN A 722 -13.00 7.22 43.25
C ASN A 722 -11.68 6.67 42.72
N SER A 723 -11.38 5.40 42.91
CA SER A 723 -10.11 4.78 42.51
C SER A 723 -9.97 4.69 41.00
N TYR A 724 -8.73 4.54 40.53
CA TYR A 724 -8.46 4.13 39.15
C TYR A 724 -8.83 2.66 38.95
N VAL A 725 -9.10 2.28 37.72
CA VAL A 725 -9.32 0.87 37.36
C VAL A 725 -8.03 0.05 37.52
N TRP A 726 -6.89 0.74 37.54
CA TRP A 726 -5.54 0.17 37.63
C TRP A 726 -4.64 1.01 38.53
#